data_95bf872e4da799daee0a50893d4daaf3
#
_entry.id   95bf872e4da799daee0a50893d4daaf3
#
_cell.length_a   1.000
_cell.length_b   1.000
_cell.length_c   1.000
_cell.angle_alpha   90.00
_cell.angle_beta   90.00
_cell.angle_gamma   90.00
#
_symmetry.space_group_name_H-M   'P 1'
#
loop_
_entity.id
_entity.type
_entity.pdbx_description
1 polymer ?
#
loop_
_entity_poly.entity_id
_entity_poly.type
_entity_poly.pdbx_seq_one_letter_code
_entity_poly.pdbx_strand_id
1 'polypeptide(L)'
;ARGLPGAPERPDHRKTLRAGAIKPMQTPAWKECQDDLIKYGGEAGIPRDTPWSALTDAQRDWVINGSPNWKGNWNKQWYGVRRFFEYLESKAYKMHIRVLLSKYRSYTPCTTCNGARLKTEAMLWRIGTREDADAVMAPSRRAMPAGVGWSREQLEALPGLSLHDLMLLPIDRLRRFFDRLQADAAVPDEAFKLLLDEIRTRLKYLCDVGIGYLTLDRQSRSLSGGEVQRINLTTALGTSLVNTMFVLDEPSIGLHPRDMGRIIEAMHRLRDAGNTLVVVEHDPAVMLAADRLIDMGPGPGERGGQIVFDGDPEDAKHADTLTGAYLGARKHVSGGIKRMVVESTPKLVLEGATEHNLKGVTVEFPLQRLVAVTGVSGSGKSTLMQDVLYPALSRHFGKATETPGTHERLLGADWLADAVFVDQSPIGKTARSNPASYVGAFDAIRALFAEAPMARERGYGAGMFSFNAGDGRCPTCGGSGFEHVEMQFLSDVYLRCPDCDGTRYRAELLDVKIVRGDRRLSIADTLELTVSEAARLFADDREVVAKLQPIVDVGLDYVRLGQPVPTLSGGEAQRLKLAGFLADAAQRPSQRVANKGTLYLFDEPTTGLHFDDIAKLMRALRKLLDAGHSVITIEHNLDVMRAADWVIDLGPEGGEAGGELAFAGTPEEMRLHPTSHTGRALVDYDIALGIALRAEEGPSLQSLLRAKRAPRIDADDQAIRIVNAREHNLKSMDVSIPRGKFSVITGVSGSGKSTLAFDILFNEGQRRYLESLNAYARSIVQPAGRPEVDAVYGIPPTVAIEQRLSRGGRKSTVGTTTEVWHFLRLLWVKLGLQHCAKDGSPVRPQSAESIAAQLLRDHKGQHVGLLAPLVVARKGVYTDLAKWAKARG
;
A
#
# COMPACT_ATOMS: atom_id res chain seq x y z
N ALA A 1 -10.57 12.98 -14.31
CA ALA A 1 -10.73 13.05 -15.77
C ALA A 1 -9.58 12.31 -16.43
N ARG A 2 -9.87 11.53 -17.48
CA ARG A 2 -8.85 11.09 -18.41
C ARG A 2 -8.52 12.28 -19.31
N GLY A 3 -7.53 13.09 -18.92
CA GLY A 3 -6.88 13.97 -19.83
C GLY A 3 -5.58 13.31 -20.25
N LEU A 4 -5.21 13.40 -21.50
CA LEU A 4 -3.81 13.46 -21.84
C LEU A 4 -3.20 14.50 -20.89
N PRO A 5 -2.02 14.26 -20.30
CA PRO A 5 -1.41 15.25 -19.44
C PRO A 5 -1.39 16.56 -20.20
N GLY A 6 -1.78 17.63 -19.57
CA GLY A 6 -1.65 18.99 -20.11
C GLY A 6 -0.17 19.40 -20.34
N ALA A 7 0.73 18.50 -19.99
CA ALA A 7 2.09 18.42 -20.45
C ALA A 7 2.37 16.94 -20.75
N PRO A 8 2.70 16.56 -22.00
CA PRO A 8 3.39 15.32 -22.27
C PRO A 8 4.56 15.27 -21.32
N GLU A 9 4.89 14.06 -20.81
CA GLU A 9 5.98 13.85 -19.85
C GLU A 9 7.09 14.88 -20.07
N ARG A 10 7.37 15.65 -19.03
CA ARG A 10 8.33 16.75 -19.15
C ARG A 10 9.59 16.15 -19.73
N PRO A 11 10.01 16.60 -20.94
CA PRO A 11 11.21 16.08 -21.55
C PRO A 11 12.37 16.21 -20.58
N ASP A 12 13.34 15.30 -20.66
CA ASP A 12 14.52 15.38 -19.80
C ASP A 12 15.24 16.71 -20.06
N HIS A 13 15.16 17.60 -19.08
CA HIS A 13 15.64 18.98 -19.20
C HIS A 13 17.13 19.11 -19.52
N ARG A 14 17.92 18.08 -19.18
CA ARG A 14 19.38 18.05 -19.39
C ARG A 14 19.76 17.46 -20.74
N LYS A 15 18.86 16.71 -21.37
CA LYS A 15 19.12 16.06 -22.64
C LYS A 15 18.74 16.96 -23.82
N THR A 16 19.47 16.77 -24.89
CA THR A 16 19.13 17.36 -26.21
C THR A 16 18.07 16.51 -26.91
N LEU A 17 17.39 17.02 -27.91
CA LEU A 17 16.47 16.23 -28.72
C LEU A 17 17.16 15.00 -29.31
N ARG A 18 18.40 15.17 -29.79
CA ARG A 18 19.23 14.09 -30.36
C ARG A 18 19.62 13.05 -29.29
N ALA A 19 19.90 13.48 -28.07
CA ALA A 19 20.26 12.61 -26.98
C ALA A 19 19.03 11.95 -26.31
N GLY A 20 17.82 12.15 -26.84
CA GLY A 20 16.61 11.50 -26.40
C GLY A 20 15.90 12.21 -25.24
N ALA A 21 15.74 13.51 -25.33
CA ALA A 21 14.93 14.31 -24.39
C ALA A 21 13.48 13.80 -24.30
N ILE A 22 12.93 13.24 -25.41
CA ILE A 22 11.59 12.66 -25.45
C ILE A 22 11.67 11.16 -25.17
N LYS A 23 11.55 10.79 -23.92
CA LYS A 23 11.78 9.42 -23.40
C LYS A 23 10.90 8.32 -24.05
N PRO A 24 9.59 8.52 -24.33
CA PRO A 24 8.75 7.49 -24.96
C PRO A 24 9.29 7.01 -26.31
N MET A 25 9.97 7.89 -27.06
CA MET A 25 10.48 7.61 -28.39
C MET A 25 11.85 6.90 -28.41
N GLN A 26 12.45 6.69 -27.22
CA GLN A 26 13.76 6.02 -27.10
C GLN A 26 13.67 4.50 -27.08
N THR A 27 12.47 3.93 -27.14
CA THR A 27 12.29 2.48 -27.21
C THR A 27 12.44 1.98 -28.65
N PRO A 28 12.96 0.74 -28.88
CA PRO A 28 13.13 0.20 -30.24
C PRO A 28 11.86 0.26 -31.09
N ALA A 29 10.69 0.06 -30.46
CA ALA A 29 9.38 0.09 -31.13
C ALA A 29 8.97 1.48 -31.64
N TRP A 30 9.56 2.55 -31.16
CA TRP A 30 9.21 3.96 -31.49
C TRP A 30 10.42 4.78 -31.96
N LYS A 31 11.48 4.09 -32.37
CA LYS A 31 12.71 4.73 -32.87
C LYS A 31 12.42 5.61 -34.11
N GLU A 32 11.54 5.15 -34.99
CA GLU A 32 11.10 5.92 -36.17
C GLU A 32 10.54 7.30 -35.78
N CYS A 33 9.78 7.38 -34.69
CA CYS A 33 9.26 8.66 -34.20
C CYS A 33 10.38 9.60 -33.69
N GLN A 34 11.46 9.04 -33.14
CA GLN A 34 12.64 9.81 -32.76
C GLN A 34 13.37 10.31 -34.00
N ASP A 35 13.52 9.47 -35.03
CA ASP A 35 14.17 9.81 -36.28
C ASP A 35 13.36 10.91 -37.02
N ASP A 36 12.05 10.84 -37.02
CA ASP A 36 11.13 11.88 -37.53
C ASP A 36 11.31 13.20 -36.81
N LEU A 37 11.38 13.19 -35.47
CA LEU A 37 11.62 14.39 -34.67
C LEU A 37 12.94 15.09 -35.09
N ILE A 38 13.99 14.31 -35.27
CA ILE A 38 15.32 14.84 -35.64
C ILE A 38 15.33 15.36 -37.09
N LYS A 39 14.68 14.64 -37.99
CA LYS A 39 14.57 15.05 -39.41
C LYS A 39 13.80 16.37 -39.55
N TYR A 40 12.54 16.37 -39.17
CA TYR A 40 11.66 17.54 -39.36
C TYR A 40 12.03 18.71 -38.45
N GLY A 41 12.63 18.44 -37.27
CA GLY A 41 13.21 19.48 -36.42
C GLY A 41 14.35 20.22 -37.09
N GLY A 42 15.19 19.49 -37.86
CA GLY A 42 16.24 20.12 -38.68
C GLY A 42 15.69 21.01 -39.81
N GLU A 43 14.67 20.53 -40.52
CA GLU A 43 13.99 21.27 -41.58
C GLU A 43 13.27 22.52 -41.03
N ALA A 44 12.75 22.47 -39.84
CA ALA A 44 12.06 23.57 -39.16
C ALA A 44 13.00 24.56 -38.41
N GLY A 45 14.31 24.34 -38.44
CA GLY A 45 15.28 25.17 -37.71
C GLY A 45 15.27 25.01 -36.19
N ILE A 46 14.70 23.86 -35.66
CA ILE A 46 14.71 23.59 -34.24
C ILE A 46 16.09 23.06 -33.83
N PRO A 47 16.75 23.63 -32.82
CA PRO A 47 18.04 23.16 -32.33
C PRO A 47 17.95 21.74 -31.78
N ARG A 48 18.68 20.79 -32.35
CA ARG A 48 18.63 19.36 -31.98
C ARG A 48 19.65 18.97 -30.90
N ASP A 49 20.69 19.81 -30.79
CA ASP A 49 21.84 19.55 -29.90
C ASP A 49 21.87 20.50 -28.69
N THR A 50 20.83 21.28 -28.51
CA THR A 50 20.62 22.17 -27.36
C THR A 50 19.80 21.41 -26.27
N PRO A 51 20.19 21.50 -24.98
CA PRO A 51 19.40 20.90 -23.90
C PRO A 51 17.96 21.42 -23.90
N TRP A 52 17.02 20.55 -23.56
CA TRP A 52 15.59 20.89 -23.53
C TRP A 52 15.31 22.17 -22.71
N SER A 53 16.01 22.32 -21.56
CA SER A 53 15.88 23.53 -20.71
C SER A 53 16.28 24.85 -21.40
N ALA A 54 17.12 24.79 -22.38
CA ALA A 54 17.63 25.95 -23.09
C ALA A 54 16.88 26.28 -24.41
N LEU A 55 15.90 25.42 -24.80
CA LEU A 55 15.01 25.71 -25.92
C LEU A 55 14.04 26.83 -25.55
N THR A 56 13.68 27.66 -26.53
CA THR A 56 12.65 28.68 -26.37
C THR A 56 11.26 28.07 -26.26
N ASP A 57 10.30 28.80 -25.73
CA ASP A 57 8.93 28.30 -25.59
C ASP A 57 8.29 27.96 -26.94
N ALA A 58 8.56 28.73 -27.98
CA ALA A 58 8.09 28.43 -29.33
C ALA A 58 8.69 27.12 -29.89
N GLN A 59 9.98 26.88 -29.63
CA GLN A 59 10.64 25.63 -30.01
C GLN A 59 10.10 24.43 -29.27
N ARG A 60 9.86 24.57 -27.97
CA ARG A 60 9.20 23.53 -27.14
C ARG A 60 7.78 23.25 -27.62
N ASP A 61 7.02 24.30 -27.89
CA ASP A 61 5.64 24.19 -28.41
C ASP A 61 5.60 23.43 -29.73
N TRP A 62 6.54 23.73 -30.64
CA TRP A 62 6.68 23.02 -31.92
C TRP A 62 6.95 21.52 -31.70
N VAL A 63 7.83 21.15 -30.79
CA VAL A 63 8.10 19.73 -30.47
C VAL A 63 6.86 19.06 -29.90
N ILE A 64 6.15 19.74 -29.02
CA ILE A 64 4.99 19.17 -28.31
C ILE A 64 3.75 19.09 -29.20
N ASN A 65 3.40 20.20 -29.87
CA ASN A 65 2.15 20.33 -30.64
C ASN A 65 2.31 19.99 -32.11
N GLY A 66 3.56 19.90 -32.62
CA GLY A 66 3.87 19.60 -34.01
C GLY A 66 3.92 20.84 -34.90
N SER A 67 4.14 20.62 -36.19
CA SER A 67 4.24 21.67 -37.19
C SER A 67 2.96 22.54 -37.24
N PRO A 68 3.05 23.88 -37.27
CA PRO A 68 1.88 24.77 -37.29
C PRO A 68 0.92 24.49 -38.46
N ASN A 69 1.47 24.09 -39.60
CA ASN A 69 0.74 23.80 -40.84
C ASN A 69 0.43 22.30 -41.01
N TRP A 70 0.21 21.58 -39.93
CA TRP A 70 -0.10 20.17 -39.97
C TRP A 70 -1.35 19.83 -40.80
N LYS A 71 -1.20 19.00 -41.85
CA LYS A 71 -2.25 18.59 -42.79
C LYS A 71 -2.66 17.09 -42.66
N GLY A 72 -2.35 16.45 -41.55
CA GLY A 72 -2.70 15.02 -41.32
C GLY A 72 -1.73 14.01 -41.92
N ASN A 73 -0.60 14.40 -42.46
CA ASN A 73 0.36 13.50 -43.11
C ASN A 73 1.58 13.25 -42.22
N TRP A 74 1.61 12.07 -41.63
CA TRP A 74 2.67 11.62 -40.71
C TRP A 74 4.05 11.52 -41.37
N ASN A 75 4.10 11.27 -42.64
CA ASN A 75 5.35 11.04 -43.39
C ASN A 75 5.94 12.30 -44.02
N LYS A 76 5.31 13.46 -43.85
CA LYS A 76 5.75 14.72 -44.47
C LYS A 76 5.98 15.87 -43.50
N GLN A 77 5.50 15.76 -42.27
CA GLN A 77 5.57 16.87 -41.31
C GLN A 77 5.68 16.27 -39.90
N TRP A 78 6.30 17.03 -38.99
CA TRP A 78 6.31 16.70 -37.59
C TRP A 78 4.90 16.80 -36.98
N TYR A 79 4.41 15.66 -36.48
CA TYR A 79 3.06 15.55 -35.89
C TYR A 79 2.99 16.03 -34.45
N GLY A 80 4.10 16.13 -33.74
CA GLY A 80 4.15 16.51 -32.33
C GLY A 80 3.93 15.33 -31.34
N VAL A 81 4.50 15.47 -30.17
CA VAL A 81 4.39 14.48 -29.10
C VAL A 81 2.92 14.27 -28.68
N ARG A 82 2.10 15.32 -28.73
CA ARG A 82 0.66 15.24 -28.37
C ARG A 82 -0.11 14.28 -29.29
N ARG A 83 0.03 14.43 -30.61
CA ARG A 83 -0.64 13.54 -31.59
C ARG A 83 -0.10 12.12 -31.54
N PHE A 84 1.19 11.93 -31.22
CA PHE A 84 1.75 10.61 -30.97
C PHE A 84 1.00 9.92 -29.82
N PHE A 85 0.74 10.58 -28.70
CA PHE A 85 -0.04 10.01 -27.61
C PHE A 85 -1.52 9.81 -27.98
N GLU A 86 -2.13 10.72 -28.74
CA GLU A 86 -3.51 10.54 -29.26
C GLU A 86 -3.61 9.28 -30.16
N TYR A 87 -2.61 9.06 -31.00
CA TYR A 87 -2.52 7.83 -31.78
C TYR A 87 -2.39 6.59 -30.89
N LEU A 88 -1.54 6.63 -29.87
CA LEU A 88 -1.42 5.53 -28.93
C LEU A 88 -2.74 5.27 -28.17
N GLU A 89 -3.47 6.31 -27.81
CA GLU A 89 -4.78 6.17 -27.17
C GLU A 89 -5.81 5.49 -28.09
N SER A 90 -5.82 5.79 -29.39
CA SER A 90 -6.64 5.10 -30.36
C SER A 90 -6.36 3.60 -30.46
N LYS A 91 -5.13 3.19 -30.11
CA LYS A 91 -4.67 1.78 -30.07
C LYS A 91 -4.67 1.18 -28.65
N ALA A 92 -5.29 1.83 -27.67
CA ALA A 92 -5.30 1.37 -26.27
C ALA A 92 -6.02 0.03 -26.04
N TYR A 93 -6.68 -0.52 -27.04
CA TYR A 93 -7.20 -1.90 -27.02
C TYR A 93 -6.09 -2.94 -26.99
N LYS A 94 -4.88 -2.62 -27.50
CA LYS A 94 -3.70 -3.49 -27.45
C LYS A 94 -3.04 -3.42 -26.07
N MET A 95 -2.74 -4.57 -25.48
CA MET A 95 -2.22 -4.67 -24.10
C MET A 95 -0.90 -3.91 -23.91
N HIS A 96 0.08 -4.11 -24.81
CA HIS A 96 1.38 -3.42 -24.72
C HIS A 96 1.27 -1.89 -24.83
N ILE A 97 0.34 -1.37 -25.66
CA ILE A 97 0.05 0.05 -25.73
C ILE A 97 -0.59 0.58 -24.43
N ARG A 98 -1.50 -0.22 -23.85
CA ARG A 98 -2.12 0.14 -22.54
C ARG A 98 -1.08 0.23 -21.45
N VAL A 99 -0.13 -0.71 -21.40
CA VAL A 99 0.99 -0.71 -20.45
C VAL A 99 1.90 0.49 -20.68
N LEU A 100 2.20 0.82 -21.94
CA LEU A 100 3.00 2.00 -22.28
C LEU A 100 2.29 3.28 -21.81
N LEU A 101 1.03 3.47 -22.17
CA LEU A 101 0.24 4.63 -21.76
C LEU A 101 0.11 4.78 -20.24
N SER A 102 0.06 3.67 -19.49
CA SER A 102 -0.04 3.72 -18.03
C SER A 102 1.17 4.37 -17.37
N LYS A 103 2.35 4.29 -17.99
CA LYS A 103 3.58 4.92 -17.50
C LYS A 103 3.59 6.43 -17.67
N TYR A 104 2.81 6.95 -18.63
CA TYR A 104 2.84 8.35 -19.05
C TYR A 104 1.53 9.10 -18.76
N ARG A 105 0.56 8.46 -18.12
CA ARG A 105 -0.70 9.10 -17.71
C ARG A 105 -0.56 9.73 -16.33
N SER A 106 -0.87 11.00 -16.23
CA SER A 106 -1.11 11.68 -14.97
C SER A 106 -2.62 11.79 -14.68
N TYR A 107 -2.95 11.96 -13.42
CA TYR A 107 -4.34 12.14 -12.97
C TYR A 107 -4.49 13.58 -12.51
N THR A 108 -5.25 14.36 -13.28
CA THR A 108 -5.62 15.72 -12.90
C THR A 108 -7.08 15.79 -12.46
N PRO A 109 -7.44 16.69 -11.54
CA PRO A 109 -8.85 16.95 -11.23
C PRO A 109 -9.65 17.25 -12.50
N CYS A 110 -10.90 16.79 -12.53
CA CYS A 110 -11.79 17.07 -13.66
C CYS A 110 -12.17 18.56 -13.67
N THR A 111 -11.89 19.27 -14.74
CA THR A 111 -12.22 20.69 -14.88
C THR A 111 -13.73 20.96 -14.91
N THR A 112 -14.55 19.96 -15.27
CA THR A 112 -16.02 20.08 -15.28
C THR A 112 -16.64 19.96 -13.90
N CYS A 113 -16.12 19.07 -13.03
CA CYS A 113 -16.70 18.84 -11.71
C CYS A 113 -15.75 19.18 -10.55
N ASN A 114 -14.56 19.76 -10.84
CA ASN A 114 -13.54 20.12 -9.85
C ASN A 114 -13.25 19.04 -8.80
N GLY A 115 -13.26 17.76 -9.24
CA GLY A 115 -13.01 16.61 -8.37
C GLY A 115 -14.27 16.03 -7.69
N ALA A 116 -15.42 16.69 -7.72
CA ALA A 116 -16.63 16.25 -7.04
C ALA A 116 -17.19 14.90 -7.53
N ARG A 117 -16.86 14.46 -8.76
CA ARG A 117 -17.37 13.23 -9.41
C ARG A 117 -18.88 13.20 -9.60
N LEU A 118 -19.59 14.23 -9.15
CA LEU A 118 -21.04 14.40 -9.20
C LEU A 118 -21.41 15.43 -10.28
N LYS A 119 -22.63 15.32 -10.79
CA LYS A 119 -23.24 16.36 -11.63
C LYS A 119 -23.60 17.58 -10.77
N THR A 120 -23.71 18.74 -11.41
CA THR A 120 -24.09 19.99 -10.73
C THR A 120 -25.39 19.82 -9.96
N GLU A 121 -26.42 19.20 -10.56
CA GLU A 121 -27.73 19.01 -9.94
C GLU A 121 -27.64 18.23 -8.60
N ALA A 122 -26.73 17.27 -8.49
CA ALA A 122 -26.53 16.53 -7.24
C ALA A 122 -25.82 17.37 -6.15
N MET A 123 -25.07 18.38 -6.56
CA MET A 123 -24.38 19.29 -5.64
C MET A 123 -25.28 20.40 -5.08
N LEU A 124 -26.47 20.57 -5.68
CA LEU A 124 -27.45 21.58 -5.22
C LEU A 124 -28.21 21.14 -3.96
N TRP A 125 -28.11 19.86 -3.58
CA TRP A 125 -28.79 19.29 -2.42
C TRP A 125 -27.92 19.42 -1.17
N ARG A 126 -28.49 19.93 -0.09
CA ARG A 126 -27.78 20.17 1.17
C ARG A 126 -28.58 19.64 2.36
N ILE A 127 -27.89 19.24 3.43
CA ILE A 127 -28.47 18.74 4.68
C ILE A 127 -27.86 19.49 5.87
N GLY A 128 -28.66 19.72 6.90
CA GLY A 128 -28.27 20.39 8.15
C GLY A 128 -28.52 21.90 8.12
N THR A 129 -28.33 22.52 9.27
CA THR A 129 -28.39 23.97 9.44
C THR A 129 -27.07 24.63 9.06
N ARG A 130 -27.04 25.96 9.00
CA ARG A 130 -25.81 26.73 8.83
C ARG A 130 -24.83 26.49 10.01
N GLU A 131 -25.35 26.44 11.21
CA GLU A 131 -24.58 26.25 12.45
C GLU A 131 -23.95 24.85 12.48
N ASP A 132 -24.66 23.81 12.03
CA ASP A 132 -24.08 22.45 11.91
C ASP A 132 -22.95 22.40 10.89
N ALA A 133 -23.12 23.11 9.77
CA ALA A 133 -22.09 23.17 8.73
C ALA A 133 -20.85 23.94 9.18
N ASP A 134 -21.04 25.11 9.79
CA ASP A 134 -19.95 25.98 10.25
C ASP A 134 -19.15 25.35 11.41
N ALA A 135 -19.79 24.52 12.22
CA ALA A 135 -19.14 23.79 13.31
C ALA A 135 -18.08 22.76 12.84
N VAL A 136 -18.17 22.28 11.59
CA VAL A 136 -17.29 21.23 11.06
C VAL A 136 -16.47 21.65 9.86
N MET A 137 -16.92 22.67 9.10
CA MET A 137 -16.26 23.15 7.88
C MET A 137 -16.32 24.67 7.79
N ALA A 138 -15.17 25.33 7.69
CA ALA A 138 -15.13 26.76 7.44
C ALA A 138 -15.89 27.09 6.14
N PRO A 139 -16.74 28.14 6.13
CA PRO A 139 -17.55 28.51 4.97
C PRO A 139 -16.74 28.68 3.67
N SER A 140 -15.53 29.25 3.78
CA SER A 140 -14.60 29.45 2.68
C SER A 140 -14.10 28.15 2.01
N ARG A 141 -14.21 27.02 2.70
CA ARG A 141 -13.76 25.69 2.18
C ARG A 141 -14.88 24.91 1.49
N ARG A 142 -16.13 25.37 1.54
CA ARG A 142 -17.25 24.70 0.88
C ARG A 142 -17.07 24.66 -0.64
N ALA A 143 -17.35 23.53 -1.25
CA ALA A 143 -17.15 23.31 -2.67
C ALA A 143 -18.20 24.05 -3.52
N MET A 144 -17.75 24.89 -4.44
CA MET A 144 -18.62 25.55 -5.40
C MET A 144 -19.03 24.58 -6.50
N PRO A 145 -20.34 24.31 -6.71
CA PRO A 145 -20.79 23.52 -7.83
C PRO A 145 -20.44 24.19 -9.16
N ALA A 146 -20.06 23.43 -10.16
CA ALA A 146 -19.76 23.96 -11.47
C ALA A 146 -21.05 24.41 -12.20
N GLY A 147 -21.04 25.56 -12.83
CA GLY A 147 -22.16 26.07 -13.65
C GLY A 147 -23.33 26.65 -12.87
N VAL A 148 -23.16 26.98 -11.58
CA VAL A 148 -24.15 27.75 -10.83
C VAL A 148 -23.89 29.25 -10.94
N GLY A 149 -24.94 30.05 -10.77
CA GLY A 149 -24.84 31.52 -10.77
C GLY A 149 -24.49 32.15 -9.42
N TRP A 150 -24.15 31.33 -8.43
CA TRP A 150 -23.90 31.78 -7.06
C TRP A 150 -22.59 32.53 -6.93
N SER A 151 -22.60 33.60 -6.14
CA SER A 151 -21.35 34.19 -5.62
C SER A 151 -20.77 33.32 -4.50
N ARG A 152 -19.52 33.58 -4.13
CA ARG A 152 -18.89 32.91 -3.00
C ARG A 152 -19.63 33.20 -1.69
N GLU A 153 -20.04 34.43 -1.48
CA GLU A 153 -20.82 34.89 -0.33
C GLU A 153 -22.18 34.21 -0.23
N GLN A 154 -22.86 34.02 -1.40
CA GLN A 154 -24.11 33.28 -1.42
C GLN A 154 -23.92 31.81 -1.01
N LEU A 155 -22.90 31.13 -1.53
CA LEU A 155 -22.59 29.75 -1.13
C LEU A 155 -22.30 29.65 0.38
N GLU A 156 -21.56 30.59 0.93
CA GLU A 156 -21.21 30.63 2.35
C GLU A 156 -22.41 30.88 3.26
N ALA A 157 -23.40 31.60 2.74
CA ALA A 157 -24.66 31.87 3.46
C ALA A 157 -25.65 30.71 3.40
N LEU A 158 -25.51 29.76 2.47
CA LEU A 158 -26.42 28.62 2.33
C LEU A 158 -26.39 27.72 3.58
N PRO A 159 -27.54 27.14 3.99
CA PRO A 159 -27.61 26.21 5.08
C PRO A 159 -26.98 24.86 4.74
N GLY A 160 -26.51 24.13 5.73
CA GLY A 160 -26.03 22.78 5.64
C GLY A 160 -24.83 22.56 4.72
N LEU A 161 -24.55 21.30 4.38
CA LEU A 161 -23.44 20.86 3.53
C LEU A 161 -23.96 20.04 2.36
N SER A 162 -23.28 20.12 1.20
CA SER A 162 -23.52 19.23 0.07
C SER A 162 -22.90 17.85 0.35
N LEU A 163 -23.32 16.85 -0.43
CA LEU A 163 -22.77 15.50 -0.31
C LEU A 163 -21.23 15.49 -0.58
N HIS A 164 -20.76 16.33 -1.50
CA HIS A 164 -19.33 16.44 -1.75
C HIS A 164 -18.57 17.10 -0.59
N ASP A 165 -19.12 18.14 0.01
CA ASP A 165 -18.52 18.76 1.19
C ASP A 165 -18.29 17.73 2.30
N LEU A 166 -19.27 16.86 2.57
CA LEU A 166 -19.13 15.79 3.56
C LEU A 166 -18.05 14.75 3.18
N MET A 167 -17.94 14.43 1.90
CA MET A 167 -16.90 13.52 1.43
C MET A 167 -15.49 14.06 1.64
N LEU A 168 -15.32 15.38 1.69
CA LEU A 168 -14.04 16.05 1.92
C LEU A 168 -13.72 16.26 3.40
N LEU A 169 -14.69 16.09 4.29
CA LEU A 169 -14.44 16.19 5.73
C LEU A 169 -13.60 15.00 6.22
N PRO A 170 -12.66 15.20 7.13
CA PRO A 170 -12.11 14.15 7.97
C PRO A 170 -13.25 13.41 8.69
N ILE A 171 -13.14 12.07 8.80
CA ILE A 171 -14.19 11.22 9.37
C ILE A 171 -14.57 11.64 10.80
N ASP A 172 -13.61 12.12 11.59
CA ASP A 172 -13.85 12.63 12.95
C ASP A 172 -14.75 13.89 12.97
N ARG A 173 -14.58 14.79 12.00
CA ARG A 173 -15.45 15.95 11.81
C ARG A 173 -16.79 15.55 11.21
N LEU A 174 -16.78 14.60 10.28
CA LEU A 174 -17.99 14.05 9.70
C LEU A 174 -18.86 13.39 10.78
N ARG A 175 -18.26 12.62 11.70
CA ARG A 175 -18.95 12.08 12.86
C ARG A 175 -19.60 13.18 13.71
N ARG A 176 -18.84 14.24 14.05
CA ARG A 176 -19.37 15.40 14.81
C ARG A 176 -20.56 16.06 14.10
N PHE A 177 -20.55 16.14 12.77
CA PHE A 177 -21.68 16.65 12.01
C PHE A 177 -22.94 15.81 12.23
N PHE A 178 -22.82 14.48 12.11
CA PHE A 178 -23.94 13.55 12.30
C PHE A 178 -24.40 13.43 13.76
N ASP A 179 -23.50 13.62 14.73
CA ASP A 179 -23.85 13.64 16.15
C ASP A 179 -24.70 14.88 16.47
N ARG A 180 -24.43 16.03 15.80
CA ARG A 180 -25.18 17.28 15.95
C ARG A 180 -26.48 17.30 15.18
N LEU A 181 -26.54 16.61 14.03
CA LEU A 181 -27.73 16.56 13.19
C LEU A 181 -28.89 15.94 13.98
N GLN A 182 -29.68 16.78 14.64
CA GLN A 182 -30.90 16.35 15.31
C GLN A 182 -31.93 15.99 14.24
N ALA A 183 -32.63 14.89 14.44
CA ALA A 183 -33.85 14.64 13.72
C ALA A 183 -34.82 15.75 14.14
N ASP A 184 -35.11 16.68 13.23
CA ASP A 184 -36.23 17.60 13.45
C ASP A 184 -37.42 16.75 13.88
N ALA A 185 -38.07 17.13 14.98
CA ALA A 185 -39.20 16.40 15.55
C ALA A 185 -40.41 16.22 14.57
N ALA A 186 -40.28 16.80 13.38
CA ALA A 186 -41.25 16.75 12.30
C ALA A 186 -41.12 15.52 11.32
N VAL A 187 -40.09 14.68 11.45
CA VAL A 187 -39.93 13.46 10.63
C VAL A 187 -40.04 12.22 11.52
N PRO A 188 -41.24 11.67 11.71
CA PRO A 188 -41.47 10.44 12.48
C PRO A 188 -41.26 9.19 11.60
N ASP A 189 -40.14 9.12 10.84
CA ASP A 189 -39.82 7.96 10.01
C ASP A 189 -38.77 7.10 10.73
N GLU A 190 -39.17 5.92 11.18
CA GLU A 190 -38.35 4.93 11.83
C GLU A 190 -37.17 4.51 10.94
N ALA A 191 -37.38 4.51 9.62
CA ALA A 191 -36.34 4.25 8.62
C ALA A 191 -35.24 5.33 8.62
N PHE A 192 -35.57 6.58 8.94
CA PHE A 192 -34.62 7.66 9.06
C PHE A 192 -33.70 7.48 10.26
N LYS A 193 -34.27 7.14 11.41
CA LYS A 193 -33.47 6.87 12.63
C LYS A 193 -32.48 5.74 12.37
N LEU A 194 -32.94 4.68 11.73
CA LEU A 194 -32.11 3.53 11.38
C LEU A 194 -30.93 3.92 10.45
N LEU A 195 -31.19 4.73 9.40
CA LEU A 195 -30.13 5.23 8.52
C LEU A 195 -29.11 6.10 9.26
N LEU A 196 -29.56 6.96 10.14
CA LEU A 196 -28.70 7.86 10.91
C LEU A 196 -27.85 7.06 11.91
N ASP A 197 -28.43 6.09 12.58
CA ASP A 197 -27.74 5.22 13.53
C ASP A 197 -26.70 4.33 12.84
N GLU A 198 -26.99 3.83 11.63
CA GLU A 198 -26.02 3.11 10.80
C GLU A 198 -24.83 3.98 10.41
N ILE A 199 -25.08 5.22 9.96
CA ILE A 199 -24.01 6.16 9.62
C ILE A 199 -23.16 6.47 10.85
N ARG A 200 -23.78 6.81 11.98
CA ARG A 200 -23.10 7.13 13.24
C ARG A 200 -22.24 5.96 13.73
N THR A 201 -22.78 4.76 13.68
CA THR A 201 -22.10 3.53 14.11
C THR A 201 -20.86 3.26 13.25
N ARG A 202 -20.98 3.32 11.92
CA ARG A 202 -19.86 3.12 11.00
C ARG A 202 -18.78 4.18 11.17
N LEU A 203 -19.15 5.46 11.27
CA LEU A 203 -18.21 6.54 11.51
C LEU A 203 -17.51 6.40 12.87
N LYS A 204 -18.24 5.96 13.91
CA LYS A 204 -17.68 5.66 15.21
C LYS A 204 -16.59 4.59 15.11
N TYR A 205 -16.86 3.46 14.47
CA TYR A 205 -15.86 2.39 14.33
C TYR A 205 -14.61 2.86 13.58
N LEU A 206 -14.78 3.66 12.51
CA LEU A 206 -13.64 4.24 11.78
C LEU A 206 -12.78 5.17 12.67
N CYS A 207 -13.42 5.92 13.56
CA CYS A 207 -12.70 6.75 14.55
C CYS A 207 -12.04 5.87 15.63
N ASP A 208 -12.75 4.85 16.12
CA ASP A 208 -12.27 3.97 17.19
C ASP A 208 -11.00 3.21 16.77
N VAL A 209 -10.86 2.79 15.51
CA VAL A 209 -9.63 2.16 14.98
C VAL A 209 -8.55 3.17 14.56
N GLY A 210 -8.72 4.45 14.82
CA GLY A 210 -7.70 5.47 14.62
C GLY A 210 -7.53 5.96 13.18
N ILE A 211 -8.54 5.85 12.30
CA ILE A 211 -8.51 6.38 10.93
C ILE A 211 -9.46 7.58 10.72
N GLY A 212 -9.84 8.24 11.81
CA GLY A 212 -10.70 9.44 11.80
C GLY A 212 -10.14 10.62 10.99
N TYR A 213 -8.84 10.65 10.75
CA TYR A 213 -8.18 11.68 9.93
C TYR A 213 -8.40 11.51 8.41
N LEU A 214 -8.82 10.33 7.95
CA LEU A 214 -9.10 10.08 6.54
C LEU A 214 -10.37 10.83 6.10
N THR A 215 -10.46 11.12 4.79
CA THR A 215 -11.69 11.61 4.16
C THR A 215 -12.38 10.49 3.39
N LEU A 216 -13.69 10.52 3.29
CA LEU A 216 -14.44 9.52 2.52
C LEU A 216 -14.14 9.57 1.01
N ASP A 217 -13.66 10.71 0.49
CA ASP A 217 -13.28 10.91 -0.91
C ASP A 217 -11.92 10.29 -1.27
N ARG A 218 -11.08 9.99 -0.27
CA ARG A 218 -9.75 9.42 -0.50
C ARG A 218 -9.84 8.11 -1.29
N GLN A 219 -9.05 8.00 -2.35
CA GLN A 219 -9.06 6.81 -3.20
C GLN A 219 -8.46 5.60 -2.47
N SER A 220 -9.14 4.45 -2.52
CA SER A 220 -8.70 3.22 -1.85
C SER A 220 -7.27 2.79 -2.24
N ARG A 221 -6.86 3.02 -3.48
CA ARG A 221 -5.51 2.71 -3.96
C ARG A 221 -4.39 3.57 -3.37
N SER A 222 -4.72 4.68 -2.71
CA SER A 222 -3.75 5.58 -2.05
C SER A 222 -3.62 5.30 -0.55
N LEU A 223 -4.34 4.31 -0.05
CA LEU A 223 -4.26 3.88 1.34
C LEU A 223 -3.04 3.01 1.57
N SER A 224 -2.42 3.13 2.73
CA SER A 224 -1.40 2.20 3.20
C SER A 224 -2.01 0.83 3.54
N GLY A 225 -1.19 -0.21 3.61
CA GLY A 225 -1.64 -1.55 4.00
C GLY A 225 -2.37 -1.55 5.34
N GLY A 226 -1.82 -0.87 6.34
CA GLY A 226 -2.44 -0.75 7.66
C GLY A 226 -3.75 0.06 7.65
N GLU A 227 -3.90 1.09 6.81
CA GLU A 227 -5.17 1.81 6.66
C GLU A 227 -6.26 0.92 6.07
N VAL A 228 -5.93 0.12 5.04
CA VAL A 228 -6.86 -0.85 4.43
C VAL A 228 -7.31 -1.88 5.44
N GLN A 229 -6.37 -2.43 6.20
CA GLN A 229 -6.66 -3.45 7.21
C GLN A 229 -7.57 -2.92 8.31
N ARG A 230 -7.33 -1.70 8.79
CA ARG A 230 -8.21 -1.03 9.77
C ARG A 230 -9.61 -0.78 9.22
N ILE A 231 -9.75 -0.41 7.93
CA ILE A 231 -11.06 -0.32 7.29
C ILE A 231 -11.76 -1.68 7.29
N ASN A 232 -11.07 -2.75 6.93
CA ASN A 232 -11.63 -4.10 6.95
C ASN A 232 -12.04 -4.53 8.36
N LEU A 233 -11.24 -4.18 9.38
CA LEU A 233 -11.58 -4.44 10.78
C LEU A 233 -12.87 -3.70 11.20
N THR A 234 -13.10 -2.46 10.74
CA THR A 234 -14.34 -1.73 11.04
C THR A 234 -15.56 -2.39 10.38
N THR A 235 -15.39 -3.00 9.22
CA THR A 235 -16.44 -3.77 8.57
C THR A 235 -16.79 -4.99 9.43
N ALA A 236 -15.80 -5.71 9.93
CA ALA A 236 -16.00 -6.84 10.84
C ALA A 236 -16.71 -6.43 12.15
N LEU A 237 -16.32 -5.30 12.74
CA LEU A 237 -17.00 -4.73 13.93
C LEU A 237 -18.45 -4.30 13.66
N GLY A 238 -18.74 -3.87 12.45
CA GLY A 238 -20.09 -3.44 12.02
C GLY A 238 -21.01 -4.60 11.65
N THR A 239 -20.51 -5.85 11.57
CA THR A 239 -21.32 -7.02 11.32
C THR A 239 -21.83 -7.61 12.62
N SER A 240 -23.04 -8.19 12.58
CA SER A 240 -23.61 -8.94 13.72
C SER A 240 -23.07 -10.37 13.78
N LEU A 241 -21.84 -10.62 13.28
CA LEU A 241 -21.24 -11.95 13.28
C LEU A 241 -20.91 -12.38 14.71
N VAL A 242 -21.42 -13.54 15.07
CA VAL A 242 -21.11 -14.24 16.31
C VAL A 242 -20.68 -15.65 15.98
N ASN A 243 -19.92 -16.27 16.88
CA ASN A 243 -19.40 -17.63 16.68
C ASN A 243 -18.63 -17.79 15.36
N THR A 244 -17.91 -16.74 14.97
CA THR A 244 -17.07 -16.68 13.77
C THR A 244 -15.61 -16.64 14.17
N MET A 245 -14.74 -17.30 13.41
CA MET A 245 -13.29 -17.17 13.58
C MET A 245 -12.77 -16.06 12.66
N PHE A 246 -12.15 -15.06 13.25
CA PHE A 246 -11.42 -14.02 12.52
C PHE A 246 -9.94 -14.36 12.53
N VAL A 247 -9.35 -14.47 11.34
CA VAL A 247 -7.91 -14.64 11.15
C VAL A 247 -7.34 -13.30 10.68
N LEU A 248 -6.48 -12.69 11.48
CA LEU A 248 -5.89 -11.39 11.22
C LEU A 248 -4.38 -11.53 10.98
N ASP A 249 -3.88 -10.84 9.96
CA ASP A 249 -2.47 -10.80 9.60
C ASP A 249 -1.87 -9.45 10.00
N GLU A 250 -1.09 -9.43 11.09
CA GLU A 250 -0.37 -8.26 11.59
C GLU A 250 -1.21 -6.98 11.68
N PRO A 251 -2.30 -6.97 12.47
CA PRO A 251 -3.18 -5.79 12.57
C PRO A 251 -2.52 -4.54 13.17
N SER A 252 -1.35 -4.66 13.76
CA SER A 252 -0.54 -3.55 14.30
C SER A 252 0.24 -2.76 13.25
N ILE A 253 0.25 -3.23 12.00
CA ILE A 253 1.13 -2.70 10.95
C ILE A 253 0.91 -1.21 10.67
N GLY A 254 2.01 -0.44 10.55
CA GLY A 254 1.96 0.99 10.28
C GLY A 254 1.31 1.82 11.39
N LEU A 255 1.16 1.25 12.59
CA LEU A 255 0.63 1.95 13.75
C LEU A 255 1.74 2.55 14.60
N HIS A 256 1.53 3.79 14.99
CA HIS A 256 2.32 4.38 16.05
C HIS A 256 1.98 3.72 17.40
N PRO A 257 2.94 3.50 18.32
CA PRO A 257 2.70 2.86 19.63
C PRO A 257 1.54 3.48 20.43
N ARG A 258 1.32 4.78 20.31
CA ARG A 258 0.16 5.47 20.92
C ARG A 258 -1.19 4.92 20.44
N ASP A 259 -1.30 4.53 19.18
CA ASP A 259 -2.56 4.10 18.58
C ASP A 259 -2.81 2.59 18.76
N MET A 260 -1.82 1.85 19.26
CA MET A 260 -1.87 0.40 19.47
C MET A 260 -3.04 -0.03 20.37
N GLY A 261 -3.28 0.70 21.46
CA GLY A 261 -4.38 0.41 22.40
C GLY A 261 -5.76 0.40 21.74
N ARG A 262 -5.97 1.21 20.69
CA ARG A 262 -7.25 1.25 19.96
C ARG A 262 -7.53 -0.03 19.19
N ILE A 263 -6.51 -0.59 18.54
CA ILE A 263 -6.64 -1.87 17.81
C ILE A 263 -6.84 -3.03 18.76
N ILE A 264 -6.09 -3.06 19.86
CA ILE A 264 -6.25 -4.08 20.90
C ILE A 264 -7.68 -4.04 21.47
N GLU A 265 -8.22 -2.86 21.74
CA GLU A 265 -9.60 -2.72 22.21
C GLU A 265 -10.62 -3.17 21.15
N ALA A 266 -10.40 -2.88 19.88
CA ALA A 266 -11.25 -3.35 18.79
C ALA A 266 -11.25 -4.90 18.69
N MET A 267 -10.08 -5.52 18.84
CA MET A 267 -9.95 -6.98 18.88
C MET A 267 -10.66 -7.59 20.11
N HIS A 268 -10.52 -6.98 21.29
CA HIS A 268 -11.24 -7.42 22.49
C HIS A 268 -12.77 -7.34 22.31
N ARG A 269 -13.27 -6.26 21.68
CA ARG A 269 -14.71 -6.14 21.36
C ARG A 269 -15.20 -7.24 20.43
N LEU A 270 -14.40 -7.60 19.38
CA LEU A 270 -14.75 -8.71 18.50
C LEU A 270 -14.79 -10.04 19.25
N ARG A 271 -13.82 -10.31 20.13
CA ARG A 271 -13.81 -11.48 20.99
C ARG A 271 -15.03 -11.53 21.90
N ASP A 272 -15.28 -10.40 22.62
CA ASP A 272 -16.35 -10.28 23.62
C ASP A 272 -17.75 -10.38 22.99
N ALA A 273 -17.87 -10.15 21.69
CA ALA A 273 -19.08 -10.43 20.90
C ALA A 273 -19.30 -11.94 20.64
N GLY A 274 -18.46 -12.82 21.19
CA GLY A 274 -18.59 -14.26 21.07
C GLY A 274 -17.84 -14.86 19.88
N ASN A 275 -16.84 -14.17 19.35
CA ASN A 275 -16.02 -14.62 18.24
C ASN A 275 -14.67 -15.17 18.70
N THR A 276 -14.05 -15.98 17.86
CA THR A 276 -12.68 -16.48 18.05
C THR A 276 -11.73 -15.64 17.21
N LEU A 277 -10.64 -15.16 17.80
CA LEU A 277 -9.61 -14.41 17.08
C LEU A 277 -8.32 -15.22 17.04
N VAL A 278 -7.79 -15.37 15.83
CA VAL A 278 -6.45 -15.93 15.58
C VAL A 278 -5.64 -14.84 14.88
N VAL A 279 -4.61 -14.35 15.53
CA VAL A 279 -3.86 -13.19 15.06
C VAL A 279 -2.40 -13.56 14.87
N VAL A 280 -1.87 -13.38 13.67
CA VAL A 280 -0.43 -13.48 13.42
C VAL A 280 0.19 -12.14 13.79
N GLU A 281 1.11 -12.09 14.74
CA GLU A 281 1.65 -10.84 15.26
C GLU A 281 3.08 -10.95 15.81
N HIS A 282 3.74 -9.79 15.80
CA HIS A 282 5.10 -9.61 16.31
C HIS A 282 5.22 -8.46 17.31
N ASP A 283 4.19 -7.62 17.42
CA ASP A 283 4.20 -6.49 18.36
C ASP A 283 3.99 -6.97 19.80
N PRO A 284 4.89 -6.57 20.75
CA PRO A 284 4.79 -6.99 22.15
C PRO A 284 3.48 -6.60 22.83
N ALA A 285 2.93 -5.43 22.51
CA ALA A 285 1.70 -4.96 23.15
C ALA A 285 0.51 -5.83 22.74
N VAL A 286 0.43 -6.27 21.49
CA VAL A 286 -0.61 -7.18 21.01
C VAL A 286 -0.42 -8.59 21.55
N MET A 287 0.82 -9.10 21.54
CA MET A 287 1.13 -10.43 22.09
C MET A 287 0.73 -10.53 23.58
N LEU A 288 1.08 -9.53 24.37
CA LEU A 288 0.78 -9.49 25.81
C LEU A 288 -0.69 -9.21 26.13
N ALA A 289 -1.46 -8.67 25.18
CA ALA A 289 -2.90 -8.43 25.34
C ALA A 289 -3.76 -9.66 25.00
N ALA A 290 -3.17 -10.68 24.38
CA ALA A 290 -3.87 -11.90 24.02
C ALA A 290 -4.25 -12.77 25.24
N ASP A 291 -5.25 -13.63 25.05
CA ASP A 291 -5.62 -14.66 26.06
C ASP A 291 -4.67 -15.87 25.98
N ARG A 292 -4.06 -16.10 24.79
CA ARG A 292 -3.14 -17.21 24.54
C ARG A 292 -2.09 -16.83 23.53
N LEU A 293 -0.86 -17.26 23.74
CA LEU A 293 0.27 -17.08 22.83
C LEU A 293 0.80 -18.43 22.36
N ILE A 294 0.91 -18.59 21.04
CA ILE A 294 1.51 -19.76 20.39
C ILE A 294 2.76 -19.27 19.66
N ASP A 295 3.94 -19.70 20.11
CA ASP A 295 5.23 -19.34 19.51
C ASP A 295 5.74 -20.47 18.63
N MET A 296 5.98 -20.13 17.35
CA MET A 296 6.44 -21.08 16.34
C MET A 296 7.93 -20.92 16.07
N GLY A 297 8.64 -22.04 16.07
CA GLY A 297 10.10 -22.05 15.89
C GLY A 297 10.66 -23.45 15.70
N PRO A 298 11.88 -23.70 16.18
CA PRO A 298 12.81 -22.77 16.82
C PRO A 298 13.55 -21.84 15.87
N GLY A 299 13.42 -22.01 14.56
CA GLY A 299 14.10 -21.21 13.54
C GLY A 299 13.30 -21.06 12.26
N PRO A 300 13.86 -20.44 11.22
CA PRO A 300 13.20 -20.29 9.93
C PRO A 300 13.28 -21.56 9.06
N GLY A 301 12.38 -21.68 8.08
CA GLY A 301 12.36 -22.73 7.06
C GLY A 301 12.33 -24.14 7.65
N GLU A 302 13.26 -25.00 7.26
CA GLU A 302 13.31 -26.39 7.71
C GLU A 302 13.58 -26.53 9.22
N ARG A 303 14.18 -25.54 9.86
CA ARG A 303 14.37 -25.51 11.32
C ARG A 303 13.13 -25.04 12.07
N GLY A 304 12.12 -24.55 11.35
CA GLY A 304 10.83 -24.12 11.87
C GLY A 304 9.80 -25.25 11.90
N GLY A 305 8.54 -24.88 11.89
CA GLY A 305 7.41 -25.78 11.76
C GLY A 305 7.03 -26.53 13.02
N GLN A 306 7.46 -26.04 14.20
CA GLN A 306 7.14 -26.62 15.51
C GLN A 306 6.58 -25.55 16.43
N ILE A 307 5.74 -25.93 17.39
CA ILE A 307 5.35 -25.08 18.50
C ILE A 307 6.42 -25.19 19.58
N VAL A 308 7.06 -24.06 19.90
CA VAL A 308 8.11 -23.98 20.93
C VAL A 308 7.58 -23.45 22.26
N PHE A 309 6.44 -22.76 22.22
CA PHE A 309 5.69 -22.35 23.40
C PHE A 309 4.21 -22.24 23.09
N ASP A 310 3.36 -22.64 24.02
CA ASP A 310 1.92 -22.54 23.94
C ASP A 310 1.34 -22.31 25.34
N GLY A 311 0.85 -21.12 25.64
CA GLY A 311 0.38 -20.77 26.97
C GLY A 311 -0.02 -19.33 27.18
N ASP A 312 -0.01 -18.91 28.45
CA ASP A 312 -0.26 -17.51 28.81
C ASP A 312 0.87 -16.60 28.31
N PRO A 313 0.59 -15.44 27.72
CA PRO A 313 1.61 -14.52 27.26
C PRO A 313 2.59 -14.03 28.35
N GLU A 314 2.17 -13.96 29.61
CA GLU A 314 3.09 -13.60 30.71
C GLU A 314 4.11 -14.72 30.98
N ASP A 315 3.68 -15.98 30.89
CA ASP A 315 4.59 -17.14 31.06
C ASP A 315 5.61 -17.20 29.90
N ALA A 316 5.24 -16.70 28.71
CA ALA A 316 6.15 -16.63 27.57
C ALA A 316 7.40 -15.80 27.83
N LYS A 317 7.33 -14.78 28.71
CA LYS A 317 8.50 -13.97 29.11
C LYS A 317 9.60 -14.82 29.77
N HIS A 318 9.24 -15.91 30.38
CA HIS A 318 10.14 -16.82 31.09
C HIS A 318 10.54 -18.04 30.24
N ALA A 319 9.89 -18.25 29.11
CA ALA A 319 10.17 -19.38 28.22
C ALA A 319 11.57 -19.29 27.61
N ASP A 320 12.21 -20.47 27.43
CA ASP A 320 13.50 -20.58 26.74
C ASP A 320 13.32 -20.63 25.23
N THR A 321 12.72 -19.57 24.69
CA THR A 321 12.50 -19.35 23.25
C THR A 321 13.08 -18.01 22.82
N LEU A 322 13.29 -17.83 21.52
CA LEU A 322 13.73 -16.51 20.99
C LEU A 322 12.74 -15.42 21.36
N THR A 323 11.46 -15.65 21.12
CA THR A 323 10.40 -14.69 21.47
C THR A 323 10.40 -14.41 22.98
N GLY A 324 10.48 -15.46 23.81
CA GLY A 324 10.53 -15.31 25.25
C GLY A 324 11.75 -14.55 25.76
N ALA A 325 12.90 -14.72 25.12
CA ALA A 325 14.11 -13.99 25.47
C ALA A 325 13.98 -12.48 25.21
N TYR A 326 13.32 -12.08 24.11
CA TYR A 326 13.04 -10.67 23.81
C TYR A 326 11.92 -10.09 24.72
N LEU A 327 10.80 -10.80 24.86
CA LEU A 327 9.70 -10.36 25.72
C LEU A 327 10.10 -10.23 27.19
N GLY A 328 10.97 -11.12 27.66
CA GLY A 328 11.50 -11.13 29.02
C GLY A 328 12.73 -10.26 29.21
N ALA A 329 13.08 -9.41 28.23
CA ALA A 329 14.20 -8.49 28.26
C ALA A 329 15.60 -9.16 28.49
N ARG A 330 15.72 -10.48 28.26
CA ARG A 330 16.99 -11.21 28.29
C ARG A 330 17.82 -11.00 27.02
N LYS A 331 17.17 -10.57 25.93
CA LYS A 331 17.80 -10.26 24.66
C LYS A 331 17.23 -8.94 24.12
N HIS A 332 18.08 -8.12 23.51
CA HIS A 332 17.67 -6.83 22.92
C HIS A 332 18.09 -6.76 21.47
N VAL A 333 17.36 -5.98 20.68
CA VAL A 333 17.76 -5.67 19.31
C VAL A 333 18.99 -4.76 19.35
N SER A 334 20.13 -5.26 18.89
CA SER A 334 21.34 -4.47 18.76
C SER A 334 21.35 -3.73 17.43
N GLY A 335 21.37 -2.40 17.49
CA GLY A 335 21.46 -1.53 16.31
C GLY A 335 22.90 -1.26 15.83
N GLY A 336 23.91 -1.90 16.43
CA GLY A 336 25.31 -1.57 16.18
C GLY A 336 25.76 -0.26 16.83
N ILE A 337 26.94 0.23 16.45
CA ILE A 337 27.49 1.48 16.99
C ILE A 337 26.81 2.68 16.35
N LYS A 338 26.27 3.57 17.18
CA LYS A 338 25.69 4.84 16.73
C LYS A 338 26.76 5.79 16.21
N ARG A 339 26.41 6.52 15.16
CA ARG A 339 27.25 7.55 14.58
C ARG A 339 26.80 8.92 15.06
N MET A 340 27.66 9.63 15.75
CA MET A 340 27.32 10.97 16.25
C MET A 340 27.02 11.93 15.09
N VAL A 341 25.97 12.73 15.26
CA VAL A 341 25.67 13.88 14.40
C VAL A 341 26.30 15.11 15.02
N VAL A 342 27.22 15.73 14.29
CA VAL A 342 27.94 16.93 14.68
C VAL A 342 27.63 18.05 13.70
N GLU A 343 27.97 19.28 14.02
CA GLU A 343 27.69 20.45 13.20
C GLU A 343 28.27 20.33 11.78
N SER A 344 29.46 19.74 11.66
CA SER A 344 30.12 19.49 10.37
C SER A 344 29.57 18.29 9.58
N THR A 345 28.58 17.55 10.11
CA THR A 345 27.94 16.43 9.39
C THR A 345 27.20 16.99 8.17
N PRO A 346 27.49 16.49 6.94
CA PRO A 346 26.74 16.91 5.76
C PRO A 346 25.23 16.63 5.92
N LYS A 347 24.42 17.59 5.51
CA LYS A 347 22.97 17.51 5.66
C LYS A 347 22.26 17.71 4.32
N LEU A 348 21.20 17.01 4.14
CA LEU A 348 20.19 17.29 3.13
C LEU A 348 19.09 18.11 3.80
N VAL A 349 18.71 19.27 3.24
CA VAL A 349 17.72 20.16 3.83
C VAL A 349 16.56 20.33 2.86
N LEU A 350 15.36 20.03 3.31
CA LEU A 350 14.11 20.28 2.60
C LEU A 350 13.40 21.44 3.30
N GLU A 351 13.19 22.55 2.58
CA GLU A 351 12.59 23.77 3.13
C GLU A 351 11.16 23.96 2.65
N GLY A 352 10.27 24.37 3.57
CA GLY A 352 8.94 24.90 3.28
C GLY A 352 8.01 23.89 2.61
N ALA A 353 8.02 22.61 3.02
CA ALA A 353 7.11 21.61 2.46
C ALA A 353 5.66 21.86 2.90
N THR A 354 4.74 22.05 1.92
CA THR A 354 3.32 22.39 2.15
C THR A 354 2.35 21.46 1.44
N GLU A 355 2.81 20.30 0.96
CA GLU A 355 1.95 19.35 0.26
C GLU A 355 0.99 18.65 1.24
N HIS A 356 -0.26 18.44 0.83
CA HIS A 356 -1.35 17.82 1.62
C HIS A 356 -1.55 18.48 2.98
N ASN A 357 -1.21 17.78 4.06
CA ASN A 357 -1.36 18.30 5.44
C ASN A 357 -0.09 18.94 6.00
N LEU A 358 1.01 18.98 5.27
CA LEU A 358 2.25 19.60 5.72
C LEU A 358 2.13 21.11 5.80
N LYS A 359 2.63 21.72 6.88
CA LYS A 359 2.46 23.14 7.22
C LYS A 359 3.76 23.92 7.11
N GLY A 360 4.37 23.95 5.92
CA GLY A 360 5.63 24.68 5.73
C GLY A 360 6.81 24.02 6.45
N VAL A 361 6.86 22.69 6.45
CA VAL A 361 7.84 21.92 7.20
C VAL A 361 9.23 22.09 6.62
N THR A 362 10.20 22.51 7.45
CA THR A 362 11.62 22.52 7.13
C THR A 362 12.33 21.45 7.94
N VAL A 363 13.04 20.55 7.25
CA VAL A 363 13.67 19.36 7.87
C VAL A 363 15.09 19.18 7.38
N GLU A 364 15.99 18.89 8.31
CA GLU A 364 17.39 18.54 8.04
C GLU A 364 17.61 17.03 8.23
N PHE A 365 18.18 16.39 7.21
CA PHE A 365 18.52 14.97 7.23
C PHE A 365 20.05 14.82 7.23
N PRO A 366 20.68 14.43 8.35
CA PRO A 366 22.10 14.18 8.38
C PRO A 366 22.47 12.98 7.50
N LEU A 367 23.46 13.17 6.62
CA LEU A 367 23.90 12.17 5.66
C LEU A 367 24.90 11.19 6.29
N GLN A 368 25.06 10.00 5.68
CA GLN A 368 25.86 8.88 6.19
C GLN A 368 25.48 8.45 7.62
N ARG A 369 24.20 8.63 7.94
CA ARG A 369 23.58 8.30 9.22
C ARG A 369 22.33 7.45 8.98
N LEU A 370 21.95 6.73 10.02
CA LEU A 370 20.65 6.10 10.08
C LEU A 370 19.65 7.11 10.66
N VAL A 371 18.77 7.63 9.82
CA VAL A 371 17.74 8.58 10.21
C VAL A 371 16.39 7.85 10.25
N ALA A 372 15.69 7.91 11.38
CA ALA A 372 14.33 7.40 11.50
C ALA A 372 13.33 8.56 11.42
N VAL A 373 12.39 8.50 10.49
CA VAL A 373 11.25 9.42 10.37
C VAL A 373 10.04 8.74 10.98
N THR A 374 9.49 9.33 12.01
CA THR A 374 8.39 8.77 12.80
C THR A 374 7.28 9.79 13.03
N GLY A 375 6.29 9.44 13.82
CA GLY A 375 5.12 10.25 14.18
C GLY A 375 3.83 9.48 14.10
N VAL A 376 2.78 10.03 14.67
CA VAL A 376 1.45 9.38 14.70
C VAL A 376 0.91 9.11 13.30
N SER A 377 -0.05 8.17 13.22
CA SER A 377 -0.69 7.86 11.93
C SER A 377 -1.34 9.11 11.32
N GLY A 378 -1.09 9.37 10.03
CA GLY A 378 -1.60 10.56 9.33
C GLY A 378 -0.86 11.87 9.62
N SER A 379 0.29 11.86 10.32
CA SER A 379 1.07 13.09 10.59
C SER A 379 1.80 13.68 9.37
N GLY A 380 1.81 12.98 8.21
CA GLY A 380 2.41 13.47 6.97
C GLY A 380 3.75 12.84 6.60
N LYS A 381 4.19 11.77 7.28
CA LYS A 381 5.47 11.07 7.01
C LYS A 381 5.61 10.64 5.55
N SER A 382 4.64 9.89 5.04
CA SER A 382 4.67 9.42 3.65
C SER A 382 4.61 10.58 2.65
N THR A 383 3.82 11.61 2.94
CA THR A 383 3.77 12.83 2.13
C THR A 383 5.15 13.50 2.06
N LEU A 384 5.80 13.70 3.22
CA LEU A 384 7.13 14.31 3.27
C LEU A 384 8.15 13.50 2.46
N MET A 385 8.14 12.17 2.58
CA MET A 385 9.17 11.30 2.02
C MET A 385 8.86 10.90 0.57
N GLN A 386 7.63 10.43 0.29
CA GLN A 386 7.24 9.84 -1.01
C GLN A 386 6.76 10.90 -1.99
N ASP A 387 6.00 11.90 -1.52
CA ASP A 387 5.39 12.88 -2.41
C ASP A 387 6.27 14.13 -2.61
N VAL A 388 7.14 14.48 -1.62
CA VAL A 388 7.97 15.69 -1.68
C VAL A 388 9.45 15.33 -1.85
N LEU A 389 10.10 14.71 -0.86
CA LEU A 389 11.57 14.55 -0.82
C LEU A 389 12.09 13.65 -1.95
N TYR A 390 11.56 12.45 -2.10
CA TYR A 390 12.04 11.50 -3.11
C TYR A 390 11.82 11.99 -4.56
N PRO A 391 10.65 12.53 -4.93
CA PRO A 391 10.47 13.13 -6.25
C PRO A 391 11.36 14.37 -6.48
N ALA A 392 11.62 15.21 -5.46
CA ALA A 392 12.52 16.35 -5.57
C ALA A 392 13.97 15.90 -5.85
N LEU A 393 14.46 14.90 -5.12
CA LEU A 393 15.76 14.27 -5.36
C LEU A 393 15.84 13.60 -6.73
N SER A 394 14.82 12.82 -7.10
CA SER A 394 14.75 12.15 -8.39
C SER A 394 14.81 13.16 -9.55
N ARG A 395 14.12 14.30 -9.38
CA ARG A 395 14.19 15.41 -10.35
C ARG A 395 15.57 16.05 -10.39
N HIS A 396 16.20 16.24 -9.23
CA HIS A 396 17.59 16.77 -9.16
C HIS A 396 18.57 15.86 -9.93
N PHE A 397 18.43 14.53 -9.80
CA PHE A 397 19.25 13.54 -10.51
C PHE A 397 18.81 13.28 -11.97
N GLY A 398 17.84 14.03 -12.50
CA GLY A 398 17.36 13.87 -13.89
C GLY A 398 16.58 12.56 -14.13
N LYS A 399 16.08 11.91 -13.08
CA LYS A 399 15.22 10.73 -13.20
C LYS A 399 13.79 11.14 -13.55
N ALA A 400 13.10 10.33 -14.36
CA ALA A 400 11.66 10.50 -14.55
C ALA A 400 10.93 10.17 -13.24
N THR A 401 10.15 11.11 -12.75
CA THR A 401 9.36 10.99 -11.54
C THR A 401 8.10 11.82 -11.64
N GLU A 402 7.15 11.61 -10.73
CA GLU A 402 6.00 12.50 -10.57
C GLU A 402 6.47 13.92 -10.20
N THR A 403 5.61 14.90 -10.36
CA THR A 403 5.92 16.27 -9.94
C THR A 403 6.11 16.27 -8.42
N PRO A 404 7.25 16.75 -7.90
CA PRO A 404 7.41 16.87 -6.45
C PRO A 404 6.30 17.72 -5.84
N GLY A 405 5.83 17.32 -4.68
CA GLY A 405 4.89 18.08 -3.88
C GLY A 405 5.44 19.47 -3.57
N THR A 406 4.56 20.36 -3.18
CA THR A 406 4.88 21.79 -2.96
C THR A 406 5.91 21.96 -1.86
N HIS A 407 7.06 22.56 -2.17
CA HIS A 407 8.15 22.92 -1.26
C HIS A 407 8.91 24.12 -1.81
N GLU A 408 9.65 24.81 -0.96
CA GLU A 408 10.41 25.99 -1.34
C GLU A 408 11.75 25.59 -2.01
N ARG A 409 12.60 24.85 -1.29
CA ARG A 409 13.94 24.49 -1.76
C ARG A 409 14.38 23.12 -1.24
N LEU A 410 15.29 22.50 -2.01
CA LEU A 410 16.05 21.32 -1.60
C LEU A 410 17.53 21.63 -1.69
N LEU A 411 18.23 21.61 -0.57
CA LEU A 411 19.66 21.92 -0.43
C LEU A 411 20.46 20.66 -0.04
N GLY A 412 21.74 20.60 -0.40
CA GLY A 412 22.61 19.50 -0.03
C GLY A 412 22.48 18.23 -0.88
N ALA A 413 21.63 18.22 -1.91
CA ALA A 413 21.51 17.08 -2.83
C ALA A 413 22.81 16.76 -3.58
N ASP A 414 23.70 17.76 -3.73
CA ASP A 414 25.01 17.59 -4.36
C ASP A 414 25.99 16.70 -3.57
N TRP A 415 25.74 16.43 -2.31
CA TRP A 415 26.47 15.44 -1.53
C TRP A 415 26.16 13.99 -1.89
N LEU A 416 25.11 13.77 -2.69
CA LEU A 416 24.61 12.45 -3.06
C LEU A 416 24.88 12.18 -4.55
N ALA A 417 25.13 10.92 -4.87
CA ALA A 417 25.21 10.44 -6.26
C ALA A 417 23.83 10.06 -6.80
N ASP A 418 22.96 9.55 -5.93
CA ASP A 418 21.65 9.03 -6.30
C ASP A 418 20.71 8.94 -5.08
N ALA A 419 19.41 8.77 -5.35
CA ALA A 419 18.42 8.42 -4.35
C ALA A 419 17.56 7.25 -4.84
N VAL A 420 17.27 6.31 -3.92
CA VAL A 420 16.49 5.10 -4.17
C VAL A 420 15.41 4.98 -3.10
N PHE A 421 14.16 4.81 -3.53
CA PHE A 421 13.03 4.54 -2.64
C PHE A 421 12.73 3.04 -2.62
N VAL A 422 12.65 2.46 -1.43
CA VAL A 422 12.49 1.03 -1.20
C VAL A 422 11.17 0.80 -0.45
N ASP A 423 10.14 0.49 -1.20
CA ASP A 423 8.81 0.17 -0.70
C ASP A 423 8.57 -1.35 -0.64
N GLN A 424 7.41 -1.73 -0.15
CA GLN A 424 6.94 -3.12 -0.08
C GLN A 424 6.37 -3.64 -1.39
N SER A 425 6.46 -2.89 -2.50
CA SER A 425 5.94 -3.33 -3.79
C SER A 425 6.65 -4.59 -4.28
N PRO A 426 5.96 -5.52 -4.96
CA PRO A 426 6.57 -6.74 -5.47
C PRO A 426 7.74 -6.47 -6.42
N ILE A 427 8.78 -7.29 -6.32
CA ILE A 427 9.92 -7.30 -7.25
C ILE A 427 9.52 -8.09 -8.49
N GLY A 428 9.39 -7.41 -9.63
CA GLY A 428 9.02 -8.08 -10.88
C GLY A 428 7.57 -8.54 -10.95
N LYS A 429 7.14 -8.97 -12.13
CA LYS A 429 5.76 -9.39 -12.40
C LYS A 429 5.67 -10.82 -12.91
N THR A 430 6.79 -11.53 -13.01
CA THR A 430 6.85 -12.87 -13.62
C THR A 430 7.41 -13.88 -12.64
N ALA A 431 6.89 -15.11 -12.69
CA ALA A 431 7.41 -16.26 -11.94
C ALA A 431 8.86 -16.62 -12.27
N ARG A 432 9.47 -16.02 -13.29
CA ARG A 432 10.88 -16.21 -13.65
C ARG A 432 11.84 -15.45 -12.73
N SER A 433 11.40 -14.35 -12.12
CA SER A 433 12.22 -13.65 -11.13
C SER A 433 12.36 -14.50 -9.87
N ASN A 434 13.58 -14.71 -9.40
CA ASN A 434 13.87 -15.47 -8.18
C ASN A 434 15.07 -14.86 -7.43
N PRO A 435 15.28 -15.21 -6.15
CA PRO A 435 16.35 -14.64 -5.32
C PRO A 435 17.74 -14.78 -5.92
N ALA A 436 18.08 -15.97 -6.46
CA ALA A 436 19.41 -16.22 -7.04
C ALA A 436 19.72 -15.31 -8.25
N SER A 437 18.72 -15.11 -9.12
CA SER A 437 18.86 -14.22 -10.28
C SER A 437 18.92 -12.76 -9.85
N TYR A 438 18.17 -12.38 -8.81
CA TYR A 438 18.08 -11.01 -8.36
C TYR A 438 19.42 -10.46 -7.84
N VAL A 439 20.18 -11.26 -7.10
CA VAL A 439 21.52 -10.89 -6.60
C VAL A 439 22.64 -11.27 -7.59
N GLY A 440 22.32 -11.85 -8.73
CA GLY A 440 23.29 -12.27 -9.76
C GLY A 440 24.07 -13.55 -9.44
N ALA A 441 23.68 -14.31 -8.42
CA ALA A 441 24.30 -15.60 -8.09
C ALA A 441 24.02 -16.67 -9.15
N PHE A 442 22.89 -16.58 -9.83
CA PHE A 442 22.49 -17.57 -10.82
C PHE A 442 23.39 -17.59 -12.05
N ASP A 443 24.04 -16.46 -12.40
CA ASP A 443 24.97 -16.41 -13.52
C ASP A 443 26.24 -17.22 -13.22
N ALA A 444 26.79 -17.09 -11.99
CA ALA A 444 27.92 -17.90 -11.53
C ALA A 444 27.56 -19.40 -11.46
N ILE A 445 26.36 -19.73 -10.97
CA ILE A 445 25.88 -21.12 -10.92
C ILE A 445 25.77 -21.71 -12.33
N ARG A 446 25.21 -20.99 -13.31
CA ARG A 446 25.13 -21.45 -14.70
C ARG A 446 26.51 -21.70 -15.33
N ALA A 447 27.50 -20.89 -15.00
CA ALA A 447 28.87 -21.09 -15.47
C ALA A 447 29.45 -22.43 -14.95
N LEU A 448 29.23 -22.75 -13.67
CA LEU A 448 29.66 -24.05 -13.10
C LEU A 448 29.00 -25.25 -13.79
N PHE A 449 27.72 -25.15 -14.15
CA PHE A 449 27.05 -26.21 -14.90
C PHE A 449 27.56 -26.37 -16.34
N ALA A 450 27.92 -25.26 -17.01
CA ALA A 450 28.54 -25.28 -18.32
C ALA A 450 29.93 -25.92 -18.31
N GLU A 451 30.63 -25.88 -17.19
CA GLU A 451 31.94 -26.52 -17.01
C GLU A 451 31.85 -28.04 -16.71
N ALA A 452 30.66 -28.53 -16.34
CA ALA A 452 30.47 -29.97 -16.06
C ALA A 452 30.86 -30.85 -17.25
N PRO A 453 31.50 -32.05 -17.05
CA PRO A 453 31.96 -32.89 -18.11
C PRO A 453 30.90 -33.21 -19.17
N MET A 454 29.70 -33.59 -18.73
CA MET A 454 28.56 -33.88 -19.60
C MET A 454 28.07 -32.67 -20.41
N ALA A 455 28.13 -31.44 -19.81
CA ALA A 455 27.79 -30.21 -20.52
C ALA A 455 28.79 -29.93 -21.64
N ARG A 456 30.07 -30.09 -21.38
CA ARG A 456 31.15 -29.94 -22.39
C ARG A 456 31.01 -30.93 -23.50
N GLU A 457 30.73 -32.21 -23.17
CA GLU A 457 30.51 -33.27 -24.14
C GLU A 457 29.32 -33.00 -25.06
N ARG A 458 28.21 -32.44 -24.49
CA ARG A 458 27.01 -32.09 -25.27
C ARG A 458 27.10 -30.70 -25.90
N GLY A 459 28.17 -29.94 -25.71
CA GLY A 459 28.32 -28.57 -26.21
C GLY A 459 27.39 -27.54 -25.55
N TYR A 460 26.98 -27.77 -24.29
CA TYR A 460 26.07 -26.90 -23.55
C TYR A 460 26.83 -25.76 -22.90
N GLY A 461 26.65 -24.56 -23.40
CA GLY A 461 27.15 -23.33 -22.73
C GLY A 461 26.21 -22.84 -21.63
N ALA A 462 26.64 -21.83 -20.89
CA ALA A 462 25.87 -21.25 -19.79
C ALA A 462 24.46 -20.73 -20.16
N GLY A 463 24.27 -20.39 -21.45
CA GLY A 463 22.96 -20.00 -22.00
C GLY A 463 21.91 -21.11 -21.98
N MET A 464 22.32 -22.39 -22.13
CA MET A 464 21.42 -23.52 -22.03
C MET A 464 20.79 -23.69 -20.65
N PHE A 465 21.51 -23.30 -19.59
CA PHE A 465 21.05 -23.36 -18.21
C PHE A 465 20.24 -22.11 -17.78
N SER A 466 19.88 -21.25 -18.73
CA SER A 466 19.03 -20.10 -18.46
C SER A 466 17.54 -20.44 -18.64
N PHE A 467 16.72 -20.10 -17.64
CA PHE A 467 15.25 -20.21 -17.76
C PHE A 467 14.62 -18.94 -18.36
N ASN A 468 15.39 -17.87 -18.57
CA ASN A 468 14.91 -16.63 -19.19
C ASN A 468 15.04 -16.62 -20.70
N ALA A 469 16.09 -17.23 -21.22
CA ALA A 469 16.41 -17.29 -22.64
C ALA A 469 17.12 -18.61 -22.95
N GLY A 470 17.18 -19.03 -24.21
CA GLY A 470 17.86 -20.24 -24.64
C GLY A 470 16.95 -21.45 -24.78
N ASP A 471 17.52 -22.54 -25.32
CA ASP A 471 16.77 -23.73 -25.77
C ASP A 471 16.59 -24.78 -24.68
N GLY A 472 17.26 -24.65 -23.54
CA GLY A 472 17.16 -25.59 -22.41
C GLY A 472 15.86 -25.45 -21.58
N ARG A 473 15.02 -24.48 -21.88
CA ARG A 473 13.76 -24.23 -21.15
C ARG A 473 12.69 -25.25 -21.49
N CYS A 474 11.83 -25.56 -20.53
CA CYS A 474 10.59 -26.25 -20.81
C CYS A 474 9.77 -25.47 -21.85
N PRO A 475 9.36 -26.10 -22.95
CA PRO A 475 8.65 -25.44 -24.04
C PRO A 475 7.24 -24.98 -23.63
N THR A 476 6.58 -25.70 -22.74
CA THR A 476 5.21 -25.45 -22.29
C THR A 476 5.13 -24.20 -21.42
N CYS A 477 5.89 -24.12 -20.33
CA CYS A 477 5.89 -22.95 -19.45
C CYS A 477 6.90 -21.86 -19.88
N GLY A 478 7.72 -22.10 -20.92
CA GLY A 478 8.75 -21.18 -21.39
C GLY A 478 9.78 -20.82 -20.32
N GLY A 479 10.03 -21.69 -19.33
CA GLY A 479 10.98 -21.50 -18.24
C GLY A 479 10.40 -20.81 -16.99
N SER A 480 9.08 -20.56 -16.92
CA SER A 480 8.44 -20.04 -15.69
C SER A 480 8.37 -21.08 -14.59
N GLY A 481 8.21 -22.37 -14.94
CA GLY A 481 7.96 -23.48 -14.02
C GLY A 481 6.54 -23.53 -13.50
N PHE A 482 5.75 -22.46 -13.69
CA PHE A 482 4.41 -22.29 -13.14
C PHE A 482 3.47 -21.68 -14.15
N GLU A 483 2.19 -22.03 -14.05
CA GLU A 483 1.07 -21.32 -14.66
C GLU A 483 0.50 -20.33 -13.66
N HIS A 484 0.32 -19.10 -14.08
CA HIS A 484 -0.30 -18.04 -13.27
C HIS A 484 -1.79 -17.97 -13.60
N VAL A 485 -2.63 -18.26 -12.60
CA VAL A 485 -4.08 -18.15 -12.70
C VAL A 485 -4.52 -16.90 -11.92
N GLU A 486 -4.92 -15.85 -12.65
CA GLU A 486 -5.49 -14.65 -12.05
C GLU A 486 -6.90 -14.95 -11.52
N MET A 487 -7.09 -14.81 -10.21
CA MET A 487 -8.38 -14.96 -9.56
C MET A 487 -8.97 -13.57 -9.30
N GLN A 488 -10.16 -13.26 -9.84
CA GLN A 488 -10.77 -11.92 -9.72
C GLN A 488 -11.12 -11.52 -8.28
N PHE A 489 -11.38 -12.49 -7.40
CA PHE A 489 -11.84 -12.25 -6.03
C PHE A 489 -11.00 -12.96 -4.96
N LEU A 490 -10.02 -13.76 -5.36
CA LEU A 490 -9.11 -14.51 -4.50
C LEU A 490 -7.65 -14.19 -4.88
N SER A 491 -6.71 -14.72 -4.10
CA SER A 491 -5.30 -14.62 -4.42
C SER A 491 -4.99 -15.31 -5.72
N ASP A 492 -4.09 -14.72 -6.51
CA ASP A 492 -3.53 -15.38 -7.69
C ASP A 492 -2.86 -16.69 -7.30
N VAL A 493 -3.14 -17.75 -8.04
CA VAL A 493 -2.59 -19.08 -7.80
C VAL A 493 -1.51 -19.38 -8.83
N TYR A 494 -0.39 -19.90 -8.34
CA TYR A 494 0.71 -20.38 -9.17
C TYR A 494 0.70 -21.92 -9.17
N LEU A 495 0.16 -22.51 -10.24
CA LEU A 495 0.13 -23.96 -10.43
C LEU A 495 1.44 -24.42 -11.06
N ARG A 496 1.98 -25.56 -10.61
CA ARG A 496 3.16 -26.14 -11.25
C ARG A 496 2.86 -26.53 -12.69
N CYS A 497 3.81 -26.31 -13.59
CA CYS A 497 3.69 -26.69 -14.97
C CYS A 497 3.52 -28.21 -15.09
N PRO A 498 2.49 -28.73 -15.79
CA PRO A 498 2.23 -30.16 -15.87
C PRO A 498 3.36 -30.95 -16.55
N ASP A 499 4.12 -30.32 -17.46
CA ASP A 499 5.16 -31.02 -18.21
C ASP A 499 6.50 -31.08 -17.48
N CYS A 500 6.88 -30.04 -16.78
CA CYS A 500 8.17 -29.98 -16.09
C CYS A 500 8.05 -30.03 -14.56
N ASP A 501 6.87 -30.16 -14.02
CA ASP A 501 6.59 -30.17 -12.56
C ASP A 501 7.39 -29.12 -11.78
N GLY A 502 7.43 -27.89 -12.31
CA GLY A 502 8.11 -26.78 -11.67
C GLY A 502 9.62 -26.67 -11.91
N THR A 503 10.27 -27.66 -12.54
CA THR A 503 11.72 -27.68 -12.77
C THR A 503 12.22 -26.62 -13.75
N ARG A 504 11.34 -26.06 -14.60
CA ARG A 504 11.60 -24.98 -15.58
C ARG A 504 12.37 -25.42 -16.82
N TYR A 505 12.96 -26.60 -16.84
CA TYR A 505 13.88 -27.08 -17.87
C TYR A 505 13.35 -28.30 -18.60
N ARG A 506 13.96 -28.60 -19.74
CA ARG A 506 13.80 -29.88 -20.47
C ARG A 506 14.45 -30.99 -19.66
N ALA A 507 13.91 -32.21 -19.75
CA ALA A 507 14.41 -33.39 -19.03
C ALA A 507 15.88 -33.69 -19.33
N GLU A 508 16.31 -33.51 -20.57
CA GLU A 508 17.69 -33.82 -21.01
C GLU A 508 18.74 -32.93 -20.36
N LEU A 509 18.34 -31.69 -19.93
CA LEU A 509 19.24 -30.77 -19.25
C LEU A 509 19.45 -31.16 -17.79
N LEU A 510 18.49 -31.84 -17.17
CA LEU A 510 18.56 -32.32 -15.80
C LEU A 510 19.52 -33.48 -15.60
N ASP A 511 19.94 -34.14 -16.69
CA ASP A 511 21.01 -35.16 -16.68
C ASP A 511 22.35 -34.56 -16.29
N VAL A 512 22.58 -33.27 -16.63
CA VAL A 512 23.83 -32.58 -16.32
C VAL A 512 23.85 -32.31 -14.83
N LYS A 513 24.79 -32.92 -14.12
CA LYS A 513 24.94 -32.81 -12.67
C LYS A 513 26.32 -32.32 -12.28
N ILE A 514 26.39 -31.52 -11.26
CA ILE A 514 27.62 -31.14 -10.57
C ILE A 514 27.67 -31.83 -9.22
N VAL A 515 28.89 -32.12 -8.73
CA VAL A 515 29.11 -32.69 -7.40
C VAL A 515 29.48 -31.56 -6.44
N ARG A 516 28.78 -31.43 -5.32
CA ARG A 516 29.08 -30.49 -4.24
C ARG A 516 28.87 -31.22 -2.91
N GLY A 517 29.97 -31.33 -2.15
CA GLY A 517 29.98 -32.20 -0.98
C GLY A 517 29.69 -33.66 -1.36
N ASP A 518 28.70 -34.26 -0.70
CA ASP A 518 28.18 -35.60 -0.93
C ASP A 518 27.01 -35.67 -1.94
N ARG A 519 26.56 -34.52 -2.45
CA ARG A 519 25.37 -34.40 -3.31
C ARG A 519 25.72 -34.24 -4.80
N ARG A 520 24.95 -34.92 -5.64
CA ARG A 520 24.92 -34.71 -7.09
C ARG A 520 23.70 -33.92 -7.45
N LEU A 521 23.88 -32.67 -7.91
CA LEU A 521 22.83 -31.70 -8.14
C LEU A 521 22.67 -31.40 -9.62
N SER A 522 21.46 -31.46 -10.16
CA SER A 522 21.06 -30.81 -11.38
C SER A 522 20.83 -29.33 -11.17
N ILE A 523 20.64 -28.59 -12.25
CA ILE A 523 20.31 -27.14 -12.16
C ILE A 523 18.96 -26.92 -11.46
N ALA A 524 17.99 -27.81 -11.62
CA ALA A 524 16.70 -27.73 -10.93
C ALA A 524 16.85 -28.04 -9.44
N ASP A 525 17.60 -29.11 -9.06
CA ASP A 525 17.90 -29.40 -7.66
C ASP A 525 18.60 -28.24 -6.97
N THR A 526 19.48 -27.53 -7.69
CA THR A 526 20.17 -26.35 -7.16
C THR A 526 19.20 -25.20 -6.90
N LEU A 527 18.19 -24.97 -7.74
CA LEU A 527 17.18 -23.93 -7.54
C LEU A 527 16.22 -24.25 -6.37
N GLU A 528 16.06 -25.53 -6.00
CA GLU A 528 15.26 -25.96 -4.86
C GLU A 528 16.00 -25.82 -3.53
N LEU A 529 17.33 -25.65 -3.53
CA LEU A 529 18.10 -25.42 -2.31
C LEU A 529 17.67 -24.09 -1.65
N THR A 530 17.62 -24.09 -0.34
CA THR A 530 17.57 -22.83 0.42
C THR A 530 18.89 -22.06 0.24
N VAL A 531 18.86 -20.75 0.46
CA VAL A 531 20.07 -19.92 0.38
C VAL A 531 21.14 -20.43 1.37
N SER A 532 20.74 -20.86 2.58
CA SER A 532 21.68 -21.38 3.57
C SER A 532 22.30 -22.71 3.16
N GLU A 533 21.55 -23.62 2.54
CA GLU A 533 22.06 -24.88 1.99
C GLU A 533 23.00 -24.62 0.83
N ALA A 534 22.61 -23.73 -0.09
CA ALA A 534 23.43 -23.34 -1.23
C ALA A 534 24.77 -22.72 -0.76
N ALA A 535 24.74 -21.79 0.21
CA ALA A 535 25.95 -21.18 0.74
C ALA A 535 26.92 -22.21 1.35
N ARG A 536 26.41 -23.29 1.94
CA ARG A 536 27.24 -24.40 2.46
C ARG A 536 27.77 -25.31 1.35
N LEU A 537 26.93 -25.71 0.41
CA LEU A 537 27.30 -26.65 -0.65
C LEU A 537 28.24 -26.03 -1.69
N PHE A 538 28.14 -24.72 -1.90
CA PHE A 538 29.02 -23.95 -2.77
C PHE A 538 30.12 -23.20 -2.02
N ALA A 539 30.50 -23.65 -0.81
CA ALA A 539 31.50 -22.96 0.03
C ALA A 539 32.83 -22.71 -0.68
N ASP A 540 33.23 -23.64 -1.56
CA ASP A 540 34.45 -23.53 -2.37
C ASP A 540 34.30 -22.61 -3.59
N ASP A 541 33.07 -22.30 -4.00
CA ASP A 541 32.76 -21.46 -5.15
C ASP A 541 32.58 -20.00 -4.69
N ARG A 542 33.71 -19.32 -4.47
CA ARG A 542 33.76 -17.96 -3.86
C ARG A 542 32.81 -16.95 -4.49
N GLU A 543 32.64 -17.01 -5.82
CA GLU A 543 31.75 -16.09 -6.54
C GLU A 543 30.28 -16.31 -6.18
N VAL A 544 29.85 -17.57 -6.10
CA VAL A 544 28.48 -17.93 -5.71
C VAL A 544 28.19 -17.48 -4.28
N VAL A 545 29.10 -17.81 -3.35
CA VAL A 545 28.96 -17.43 -1.92
C VAL A 545 28.92 -15.92 -1.75
N ALA A 546 29.81 -15.18 -2.39
CA ALA A 546 29.84 -13.72 -2.31
C ALA A 546 28.53 -13.07 -2.79
N LYS A 547 27.88 -13.64 -3.80
CA LYS A 547 26.58 -13.17 -4.30
C LYS A 547 25.41 -13.57 -3.40
N LEU A 548 25.48 -14.72 -2.72
CA LEU A 548 24.42 -15.18 -1.81
C LEU A 548 24.50 -14.55 -0.43
N GLN A 549 25.69 -14.14 0.03
CA GLN A 549 25.90 -13.58 1.36
C GLN A 549 24.97 -12.39 1.70
N PRO A 550 24.68 -11.44 0.79
CA PRO A 550 23.72 -10.37 1.05
C PRO A 550 22.31 -10.86 1.40
N ILE A 551 21.86 -11.98 0.82
CA ILE A 551 20.55 -12.57 1.15
C ILE A 551 20.57 -13.14 2.57
N VAL A 552 21.68 -13.78 2.97
CA VAL A 552 21.88 -14.27 4.35
C VAL A 552 21.92 -13.09 5.34
N ASP A 553 22.62 -12.03 4.98
CA ASP A 553 22.78 -10.83 5.83
C ASP A 553 21.45 -10.14 6.16
N VAL A 554 20.49 -10.20 5.26
CA VAL A 554 19.13 -9.64 5.50
C VAL A 554 18.16 -10.64 6.14
N GLY A 555 18.63 -11.85 6.49
CA GLY A 555 17.82 -12.87 7.15
C GLY A 555 16.82 -13.59 6.24
N LEU A 556 17.13 -13.73 4.95
CA LEU A 556 16.36 -14.52 3.98
C LEU A 556 17.04 -15.85 3.63
N ASP A 557 17.82 -16.39 4.52
CA ASP A 557 18.62 -17.61 4.35
C ASP A 557 17.76 -18.88 4.19
N TYR A 558 16.50 -18.84 4.61
CA TYR A 558 15.50 -19.91 4.48
C TYR A 558 14.79 -19.93 3.11
N VAL A 559 14.86 -18.87 2.33
CA VAL A 559 14.18 -18.78 1.02
C VAL A 559 14.92 -19.67 0.02
N ARG A 560 14.18 -20.34 -0.88
CA ARG A 560 14.79 -21.15 -1.95
C ARG A 560 15.35 -20.26 -3.05
N LEU A 561 16.46 -20.69 -3.64
CA LEU A 561 17.13 -19.97 -4.74
C LEU A 561 16.19 -19.71 -5.92
N GLY A 562 15.36 -20.68 -6.28
CA GLY A 562 14.43 -20.65 -7.40
C GLY A 562 13.02 -20.18 -7.04
N GLN A 563 12.73 -19.78 -5.79
CA GLN A 563 11.40 -19.34 -5.39
C GLN A 563 10.93 -18.16 -6.24
N PRO A 564 9.72 -18.21 -6.86
CA PRO A 564 9.20 -17.07 -7.60
C PRO A 564 9.07 -15.85 -6.70
N VAL A 565 9.69 -14.73 -7.06
CA VAL A 565 9.65 -13.51 -6.24
C VAL A 565 8.22 -12.98 -5.96
N PRO A 566 7.22 -13.12 -6.87
CA PRO A 566 5.84 -12.74 -6.55
C PRO A 566 5.19 -13.54 -5.41
N THR A 567 5.76 -14.69 -5.00
CA THR A 567 5.27 -15.49 -3.87
C THR A 567 5.87 -15.06 -2.52
N LEU A 568 6.83 -14.14 -2.53
CA LEU A 568 7.40 -13.56 -1.32
C LEU A 568 6.41 -12.58 -0.67
N SER A 569 6.39 -12.55 0.64
CA SER A 569 5.67 -11.50 1.39
C SER A 569 6.25 -10.11 1.09
N GLY A 570 5.49 -9.04 1.38
CA GLY A 570 5.94 -7.67 1.18
C GLY A 570 7.26 -7.36 1.89
N GLY A 571 7.41 -7.82 3.12
CA GLY A 571 8.64 -7.66 3.91
C GLY A 571 9.82 -8.47 3.36
N GLU A 572 9.58 -9.70 2.89
CA GLU A 572 10.63 -10.51 2.22
C GLU A 572 11.08 -9.87 0.92
N ALA A 573 10.15 -9.36 0.10
CA ALA A 573 10.48 -8.65 -1.12
C ALA A 573 11.33 -7.39 -0.83
N GLN A 574 10.98 -6.62 0.20
CA GLN A 574 11.75 -5.44 0.60
C GLN A 574 13.15 -5.81 1.08
N ARG A 575 13.30 -6.86 1.89
CA ARG A 575 14.61 -7.38 2.32
C ARG A 575 15.44 -7.90 1.14
N LEU A 576 14.81 -8.54 0.16
CA LEU A 576 15.50 -8.98 -1.05
C LEU A 576 16.00 -7.78 -1.88
N LYS A 577 15.23 -6.67 -1.96
CA LYS A 577 15.72 -5.41 -2.55
C LYS A 577 16.97 -4.90 -1.82
N LEU A 578 16.94 -4.91 -0.49
CA LEU A 578 18.10 -4.53 0.33
C LEU A 578 19.31 -5.42 0.06
N ALA A 579 19.13 -6.75 -0.07
CA ALA A 579 20.19 -7.67 -0.42
C ALA A 579 20.82 -7.33 -1.78
N GLY A 580 20.02 -6.93 -2.79
CA GLY A 580 20.53 -6.45 -4.07
C GLY A 580 21.44 -5.22 -3.92
N PHE A 581 21.03 -4.23 -3.13
CA PHE A 581 21.85 -3.03 -2.87
C PHE A 581 23.14 -3.34 -2.13
N LEU A 582 23.13 -4.27 -1.18
CA LEU A 582 24.34 -4.75 -0.51
C LEU A 582 25.28 -5.47 -1.48
N ALA A 583 24.74 -6.27 -2.39
CA ALA A 583 25.52 -6.95 -3.43
C ALA A 583 26.18 -5.92 -4.37
N ASP A 584 25.46 -4.90 -4.79
CA ASP A 584 26.00 -3.81 -5.62
C ASP A 584 27.09 -3.00 -4.88
N ALA A 585 26.86 -2.70 -3.60
CA ALA A 585 27.83 -1.97 -2.76
C ALA A 585 29.15 -2.75 -2.57
N ALA A 586 29.07 -4.08 -2.47
CA ALA A 586 30.25 -4.96 -2.34
C ALA A 586 31.11 -5.04 -3.61
N GLN A 587 30.53 -4.84 -4.80
CA GLN A 587 31.23 -4.97 -6.09
C GLN A 587 32.07 -3.74 -6.48
N ARG A 588 31.96 -2.59 -5.79
CA ARG A 588 32.63 -1.33 -6.14
C ARG A 588 33.62 -0.81 -5.10
N PRO A 589 34.60 -1.63 -4.64
CA PRO A 589 35.54 -1.16 -3.60
C PRO A 589 36.56 -0.13 -4.09
N SER A 590 36.92 -0.11 -5.37
CA SER A 590 38.07 0.64 -5.89
C SER A 590 37.76 2.09 -6.34
N GLN A 591 36.51 2.51 -6.36
CA GLN A 591 36.11 3.88 -6.77
C GLN A 591 35.80 4.81 -5.58
N ARG A 592 36.19 4.44 -4.36
CA ARG A 592 35.82 5.12 -3.11
C ARG A 592 36.37 6.53 -2.91
N VAL A 593 37.38 6.97 -3.66
CA VAL A 593 38.06 8.27 -3.42
C VAL A 593 37.29 9.47 -4.02
N ALA A 594 36.31 9.26 -4.90
CA ALA A 594 35.53 10.33 -5.53
C ALA A 594 34.01 10.12 -5.53
N ASN A 595 33.48 9.07 -4.93
CA ASN A 595 32.07 8.73 -5.06
C ASN A 595 31.22 9.22 -3.89
N LYS A 596 30.34 10.14 -4.21
CA LYS A 596 29.19 10.54 -3.40
C LYS A 596 28.32 9.31 -3.14
N GLY A 597 27.86 9.14 -1.90
CA GLY A 597 27.02 8.01 -1.52
C GLY A 597 25.61 8.08 -2.13
N THR A 598 24.91 6.95 -2.14
CA THR A 598 23.47 6.89 -2.48
C THR A 598 22.64 7.09 -1.22
N LEU A 599 21.52 7.80 -1.33
CA LEU A 599 20.52 7.87 -0.27
C LEU A 599 19.46 6.77 -0.49
N TYR A 600 19.35 5.88 0.49
CA TYR A 600 18.29 4.87 0.54
C TYR A 600 17.17 5.30 1.47
N LEU A 601 15.95 5.34 0.94
CA LEU A 601 14.74 5.67 1.68
C LEU A 601 13.90 4.39 1.81
N PHE A 602 13.72 3.91 3.03
CA PHE A 602 12.93 2.71 3.32
C PHE A 602 11.59 3.08 3.92
N ASP A 603 10.53 2.42 3.46
CA ASP A 603 9.17 2.59 3.97
C ASP A 603 8.79 1.38 4.83
N GLU A 604 8.77 1.57 6.14
CA GLU A 604 8.44 0.59 7.16
C GLU A 604 9.14 -0.78 6.97
N PRO A 605 10.49 -0.84 6.92
CA PRO A 605 11.21 -2.06 6.61
C PRO A 605 11.12 -3.16 7.68
N THR A 606 10.63 -2.85 8.89
CA THR A 606 10.45 -3.82 9.99
C THR A 606 9.09 -4.50 9.98
N THR A 607 8.22 -4.15 9.04
CA THR A 607 6.90 -4.74 8.92
C THR A 607 6.98 -6.27 8.82
N GLY A 608 6.21 -6.97 9.66
CA GLY A 608 6.15 -8.44 9.69
C GLY A 608 7.40 -9.12 10.20
N LEU A 609 8.30 -8.42 10.87
CA LEU A 609 9.54 -8.97 11.36
C LEU A 609 9.49 -9.29 12.85
N HIS A 610 9.94 -10.50 13.18
CA HIS A 610 10.29 -10.84 14.54
C HIS A 610 11.55 -10.04 15.00
N PHE A 611 11.71 -9.82 16.29
CA PHE A 611 12.83 -9.10 16.90
C PHE A 611 14.22 -9.55 16.40
N ASP A 612 14.43 -10.86 16.23
CA ASP A 612 15.69 -11.41 15.73
C ASP A 612 15.95 -11.00 14.27
N ASP A 613 14.91 -10.94 13.46
CA ASP A 613 15.00 -10.50 12.07
C ASP A 613 15.22 -8.99 11.97
N ILE A 614 14.64 -8.20 12.90
CA ILE A 614 14.93 -6.76 13.03
C ILE A 614 16.41 -6.55 13.36
N ALA A 615 16.99 -7.36 14.25
CA ALA A 615 18.42 -7.27 14.56
C ALA A 615 19.31 -7.58 13.34
N LYS A 616 18.92 -8.53 12.47
CA LYS A 616 19.61 -8.81 11.20
C LYS A 616 19.47 -7.62 10.24
N LEU A 617 18.27 -7.09 10.09
CA LEU A 617 18.00 -5.92 9.25
C LEU A 617 18.85 -4.72 9.68
N MET A 618 18.93 -4.44 10.98
CA MET A 618 19.74 -3.33 11.50
C MET A 618 21.22 -3.49 11.15
N ARG A 619 21.78 -4.71 11.25
CA ARG A 619 23.15 -4.97 10.81
C ARG A 619 23.34 -4.74 9.31
N ALA A 620 22.37 -5.13 8.49
CA ALA A 620 22.40 -4.92 7.04
C ALA A 620 22.35 -3.42 6.68
N LEU A 621 21.53 -2.63 7.36
CA LEU A 621 21.47 -1.17 7.19
C LEU A 621 22.80 -0.50 7.61
N ARG A 622 23.42 -0.97 8.71
CA ARG A 622 24.77 -0.48 9.11
C ARG A 622 25.83 -0.80 8.06
N LYS A 623 25.81 -1.96 7.40
CA LYS A 623 26.71 -2.27 6.28
C LYS A 623 26.58 -1.27 5.12
N LEU A 624 25.36 -0.81 4.78
CA LEU A 624 25.18 0.26 3.78
C LEU A 624 25.83 1.58 4.23
N LEU A 625 25.69 1.94 5.50
CA LEU A 625 26.34 3.13 6.06
C LEU A 625 27.88 3.00 6.02
N ASP A 626 28.42 1.80 6.33
CA ASP A 626 29.86 1.52 6.28
C ASP A 626 30.42 1.59 4.85
N ALA A 627 29.57 1.32 3.86
CA ALA A 627 29.90 1.51 2.45
C ALA A 627 29.82 2.99 1.99
N GLY A 628 29.51 3.95 2.89
CA GLY A 628 29.47 5.39 2.60
C GLY A 628 28.11 5.90 2.10
N HIS A 629 27.07 5.09 2.20
CA HIS A 629 25.71 5.48 1.83
C HIS A 629 24.98 6.17 2.99
N SER A 630 23.82 6.76 2.72
CA SER A 630 22.91 7.35 3.70
C SER A 630 21.62 6.56 3.76
N VAL A 631 21.02 6.41 4.93
CA VAL A 631 19.79 5.66 5.13
C VAL A 631 18.76 6.50 5.89
N ILE A 632 17.58 6.66 5.30
CA ILE A 632 16.41 7.21 5.96
C ILE A 632 15.33 6.13 5.97
N THR A 633 14.72 5.88 7.12
CA THR A 633 13.63 4.92 7.26
C THR A 633 12.39 5.60 7.85
N ILE A 634 11.23 5.37 7.24
CA ILE A 634 9.95 5.66 7.90
C ILE A 634 9.69 4.49 8.84
N GLU A 635 9.49 4.73 10.13
CA GLU A 635 9.37 3.67 11.11
C GLU A 635 8.43 3.97 12.27
N HIS A 636 7.86 2.90 12.79
CA HIS A 636 7.07 2.88 14.01
C HIS A 636 7.67 1.94 15.07
N ASN A 637 8.62 1.11 14.69
CA ASN A 637 9.28 0.17 15.58
C ASN A 637 10.24 0.87 16.56
N LEU A 638 10.02 0.69 17.85
CA LEU A 638 10.77 1.37 18.91
C LEU A 638 12.24 0.92 18.97
N ASP A 639 12.57 -0.32 18.61
CA ASP A 639 13.95 -0.80 18.57
C ASP A 639 14.76 -0.08 17.48
N VAL A 640 14.16 0.15 16.30
CA VAL A 640 14.81 0.90 15.21
C VAL A 640 15.00 2.35 15.60
N MET A 641 13.98 2.99 16.18
CA MET A 641 14.09 4.37 16.66
C MET A 641 15.20 4.52 17.72
N ARG A 642 15.25 3.59 18.68
CA ARG A 642 16.28 3.54 19.70
C ARG A 642 17.69 3.36 19.13
N ALA A 643 17.81 2.60 18.05
CA ALA A 643 19.08 2.31 17.37
C ALA A 643 19.46 3.36 16.33
N ALA A 644 18.60 4.27 15.96
CA ALA A 644 18.85 5.33 14.97
C ALA A 644 19.92 6.32 15.49
N ASP A 645 20.63 6.95 14.56
CA ASP A 645 21.60 8.02 14.86
C ASP A 645 20.87 9.36 15.00
N TRP A 646 19.72 9.52 14.30
CA TRP A 646 18.88 10.71 14.32
C TRP A 646 17.41 10.34 14.13
N VAL A 647 16.52 11.03 14.82
CA VAL A 647 15.07 10.83 14.71
C VAL A 647 14.40 12.13 14.35
N ILE A 648 13.45 12.04 13.43
CA ILE A 648 12.57 13.14 12.99
C ILE A 648 11.15 12.72 13.30
N ASP A 649 10.48 13.45 14.17
CA ASP A 649 9.10 13.17 14.62
C ASP A 649 8.14 14.20 14.01
N LEU A 650 7.16 13.73 13.24
CA LEU A 650 6.11 14.56 12.65
C LEU A 650 4.83 14.45 13.48
N GLY A 651 4.22 15.59 13.76
CA GLY A 651 3.04 15.63 14.61
C GLY A 651 2.36 16.98 14.63
N PRO A 652 1.80 17.34 15.80
CA PRO A 652 1.61 16.51 16.99
C PRO A 652 0.55 15.41 16.82
N GLU A 653 -0.40 15.60 15.89
CA GLU A 653 -1.53 14.71 15.64
C GLU A 653 -1.57 14.25 14.17
N GLY A 654 -2.58 13.47 13.79
CA GLY A 654 -2.86 13.10 12.41
C GLY A 654 -3.77 14.10 11.68
N GLY A 655 -3.74 14.07 10.34
CA GLY A 655 -4.59 14.87 9.49
C GLY A 655 -4.29 16.38 9.58
N GLU A 656 -5.32 17.22 9.65
CA GLU A 656 -5.17 18.69 9.71
C GLU A 656 -4.50 19.19 10.99
N ALA A 657 -4.58 18.45 12.08
CA ALA A 657 -3.92 18.75 13.34
C ALA A 657 -2.44 18.30 13.38
N GLY A 658 -1.99 17.61 12.33
CA GLY A 658 -0.60 17.20 12.13
C GLY A 658 0.14 18.08 11.13
N GLY A 659 1.15 17.49 10.51
CA GLY A 659 1.90 18.13 9.43
C GLY A 659 2.93 19.15 9.89
N GLU A 660 3.36 19.08 11.13
CA GLU A 660 4.40 19.92 11.72
C GLU A 660 5.60 19.06 12.14
N LEU A 661 6.78 19.67 12.20
CA LEU A 661 7.96 19.06 12.79
C LEU A 661 7.83 19.15 14.32
N ALA A 662 7.54 18.02 14.96
CA ALA A 662 7.40 17.96 16.41
C ALA A 662 8.76 17.86 17.11
N PHE A 663 9.70 17.12 16.53
CA PHE A 663 11.04 16.94 17.08
C PHE A 663 12.04 16.53 15.98
N ALA A 664 13.28 16.96 16.11
CA ALA A 664 14.43 16.45 15.34
C ALA A 664 15.67 16.44 16.24
N GLY A 665 16.29 15.27 16.42
CA GLY A 665 17.42 15.11 17.33
C GLY A 665 17.81 13.66 17.53
N THR A 666 18.62 13.39 18.54
CA THR A 666 18.99 12.01 18.92
C THR A 666 17.82 11.31 19.64
N PRO A 667 17.75 9.97 19.63
CA PRO A 667 16.76 9.23 20.40
C PRO A 667 16.81 9.53 21.91
N GLU A 668 17.99 9.85 22.44
CA GLU A 668 18.22 10.22 23.83
C GLU A 668 17.52 11.55 24.17
N GLU A 669 17.69 12.56 23.33
CA GLU A 669 17.03 13.86 23.47
C GLU A 669 15.52 13.75 23.30
N MET A 670 15.04 12.88 22.40
CA MET A 670 13.62 12.64 22.18
C MET A 670 12.89 12.12 23.43
N ARG A 671 13.54 11.23 24.21
CA ARG A 671 12.99 10.73 25.49
C ARG A 671 12.69 11.83 26.49
N LEU A 672 13.45 12.91 26.43
CA LEU A 672 13.31 14.07 27.34
C LEU A 672 12.31 15.10 26.81
N HIS A 673 11.81 14.94 25.58
CA HIS A 673 10.91 15.90 24.97
C HIS A 673 9.50 15.82 25.57
N PRO A 674 8.94 16.90 26.12
CA PRO A 674 7.75 16.83 26.98
C PRO A 674 6.44 16.49 26.23
N THR A 675 6.36 16.82 24.95
CA THR A 675 5.13 16.68 24.17
C THR A 675 5.18 15.60 23.10
N SER A 676 6.36 14.99 22.85
CA SER A 676 6.48 13.93 21.84
C SER A 676 5.80 12.64 22.31
N HIS A 677 4.83 12.17 21.53
CA HIS A 677 4.21 10.86 21.75
C HIS A 677 5.21 9.72 21.56
N THR A 678 6.12 9.85 20.59
CA THR A 678 7.17 8.90 20.33
C THR A 678 8.18 8.85 21.47
N GLY A 679 8.54 10.03 22.03
CA GLY A 679 9.44 10.13 23.19
C GLY A 679 8.89 9.38 24.41
N ARG A 680 7.61 9.58 24.72
CA ARG A 680 6.93 8.84 25.81
C ARG A 680 6.93 7.33 25.54
N ALA A 681 6.61 6.91 24.33
CA ALA A 681 6.60 5.50 23.95
C ALA A 681 8.00 4.86 24.11
N LEU A 682 9.08 5.58 23.78
CA LEU A 682 10.44 5.12 23.99
C LEU A 682 10.79 4.95 25.47
N VAL A 683 10.36 5.89 26.34
CA VAL A 683 10.54 5.78 27.80
C VAL A 683 9.79 4.59 28.36
N ASP A 684 8.52 4.42 27.99
CA ASP A 684 7.70 3.28 28.44
C ASP A 684 8.31 1.95 27.98
N TYR A 685 8.87 1.92 26.79
CA TYR A 685 9.53 0.72 26.23
C TYR A 685 10.86 0.41 26.95
N ASP A 686 11.68 1.42 27.25
CA ASP A 686 12.91 1.25 28.00
C ASP A 686 12.64 0.75 29.43
N ILE A 687 11.56 1.23 30.07
CA ILE A 687 11.08 0.72 31.37
C ILE A 687 10.67 -0.76 31.24
N ALA A 688 9.90 -1.11 30.20
CA ALA A 688 9.46 -2.49 29.98
C ALA A 688 10.65 -3.44 29.71
N LEU A 689 11.72 -2.95 29.11
CA LEU A 689 12.98 -3.68 28.89
C LEU A 689 13.93 -3.69 30.12
N GLY A 690 13.55 -3.05 31.25
CA GLY A 690 14.38 -2.94 32.43
C GLY A 690 15.65 -2.08 32.25
N ILE A 691 15.70 -1.25 31.20
CA ILE A 691 16.83 -0.35 30.89
C ILE A 691 16.72 0.94 31.71
N ALA A 692 15.48 1.38 32.03
CA ALA A 692 15.18 2.53 32.85
C ALA A 692 14.37 2.14 34.09
N LEU A 693 14.62 2.84 35.20
CA LEU A 693 13.82 2.66 36.41
C LEU A 693 12.48 3.38 36.25
N ARG A 694 11.41 2.76 36.71
CA ARG A 694 10.07 3.34 36.70
C ARG A 694 10.00 4.45 37.74
N ALA A 695 9.68 5.69 37.31
CA ALA A 695 9.24 6.71 38.23
C ALA A 695 7.84 6.34 38.75
N GLU A 696 7.64 6.38 40.07
CA GLU A 696 6.36 6.01 40.71
C GLU A 696 5.29 7.05 40.37
N GLU A 697 4.60 6.91 39.24
CA GLU A 697 3.31 7.60 39.03
C GLU A 697 2.50 6.96 37.89
N GLY A 698 1.36 6.38 38.27
CA GLY A 698 0.25 5.98 37.39
C GLY A 698 0.25 4.54 36.82
N PRO A 699 -0.93 3.99 36.54
CA PRO A 699 -1.04 2.66 35.96
C PRO A 699 -0.54 2.66 34.50
N SER A 700 0.37 1.76 34.17
CA SER A 700 0.87 1.58 32.78
C SER A 700 -0.27 1.14 31.85
N LEU A 701 -0.18 1.47 30.57
CA LEU A 701 -1.11 0.98 29.53
C LEU A 701 -1.28 -0.55 29.61
N GLN A 702 -0.22 -1.29 29.94
CA GLN A 702 -0.25 -2.74 30.16
C GLN A 702 -1.11 -3.14 31.35
N SER A 703 -1.12 -2.36 32.44
CA SER A 703 -1.96 -2.66 33.61
C SER A 703 -3.44 -2.40 33.35
N LEU A 704 -3.76 -1.41 32.52
CA LEU A 704 -5.14 -1.11 32.09
C LEU A 704 -5.66 -2.19 31.11
N LEU A 705 -4.80 -2.72 30.24
CA LEU A 705 -5.14 -3.80 29.32
C LEU A 705 -5.29 -5.16 30.05
N ARG A 706 -4.53 -5.41 31.13
CA ARG A 706 -4.68 -6.60 31.99
C ARG A 706 -6.05 -6.69 32.65
N ALA A 707 -6.65 -5.59 33.02
CA ALA A 707 -7.96 -5.57 33.70
C ALA A 707 -9.13 -6.09 32.84
N LYS A 708 -8.91 -6.26 31.51
CA LYS A 708 -9.95 -6.72 30.57
C LYS A 708 -9.79 -8.20 30.14
N ARG A 709 -8.89 -8.96 30.78
CA ARG A 709 -8.79 -10.39 30.48
C ARG A 709 -10.05 -11.14 30.92
N ALA A 710 -10.58 -11.97 30.01
CA ALA A 710 -11.66 -12.85 30.34
C ALA A 710 -11.19 -13.90 31.39
N PRO A 711 -12.06 -14.30 32.36
CA PRO A 711 -11.70 -15.32 33.36
C PRO A 711 -11.24 -16.63 32.69
N ARG A 712 -10.23 -17.26 33.28
CA ARG A 712 -9.76 -18.60 32.87
C ARG A 712 -10.94 -19.58 32.92
N ILE A 713 -11.33 -20.09 31.76
CA ILE A 713 -12.27 -21.20 31.68
C ILE A 713 -11.46 -22.38 31.14
N ASP A 714 -11.18 -23.33 31.97
CA ASP A 714 -10.69 -24.66 31.64
C ASP A 714 -11.84 -25.44 30.97
N ALA A 715 -11.99 -25.29 29.65
CA ALA A 715 -12.98 -26.04 28.90
C ALA A 715 -12.33 -26.60 27.62
N ASP A 716 -11.81 -27.78 27.74
CA ASP A 716 -11.21 -28.57 26.65
C ASP A 716 -12.22 -28.97 25.56
N ASP A 717 -13.51 -28.81 25.81
CA ASP A 717 -14.60 -29.25 24.93
C ASP A 717 -14.96 -28.26 23.82
N GLN A 718 -14.41 -27.05 23.84
CA GLN A 718 -14.71 -26.01 22.84
C GLN A 718 -13.46 -25.51 22.12
N ALA A 719 -12.51 -26.35 21.78
CA ALA A 719 -11.31 -25.95 21.06
C ALA A 719 -11.39 -26.34 19.58
N ILE A 720 -10.75 -25.52 18.72
CA ILE A 720 -10.42 -25.92 17.37
C ILE A 720 -9.17 -26.79 17.44
N ARG A 721 -9.28 -28.05 17.00
CA ARG A 721 -8.17 -29.02 17.07
C ARG A 721 -7.67 -29.34 15.67
N ILE A 722 -6.38 -29.13 15.44
CA ILE A 722 -5.67 -29.53 14.23
C ILE A 722 -4.80 -30.74 14.60
N VAL A 723 -4.89 -31.80 13.81
CA VAL A 723 -4.15 -33.04 14.05
C VAL A 723 -3.19 -33.26 12.90
N ASN A 724 -1.92 -33.49 13.25
CA ASN A 724 -0.85 -33.88 12.33
C ASN A 724 -0.70 -32.96 11.12
N ALA A 725 -0.51 -31.66 11.37
CA ALA A 725 -0.30 -30.66 10.33
C ALA A 725 1.10 -30.79 9.69
N ARG A 726 1.12 -30.96 8.36
CA ARG A 726 2.35 -31.19 7.56
C ARG A 726 2.48 -30.24 6.38
N GLU A 727 1.60 -29.25 6.29
CA GLU A 727 1.61 -28.27 5.20
C GLU A 727 2.95 -27.51 5.18
N HIS A 728 3.56 -27.36 4.03
CA HIS A 728 4.83 -26.67 3.78
C HIS A 728 5.97 -27.15 4.71
N ASN A 729 6.37 -26.33 5.69
CA ASN A 729 7.46 -26.65 6.62
C ASN A 729 7.00 -27.16 7.98
N LEU A 730 5.70 -27.37 8.18
CA LEU A 730 5.16 -27.89 9.43
C LEU A 730 5.56 -29.34 9.66
N LYS A 731 5.95 -29.68 10.89
CA LYS A 731 6.52 -30.98 11.27
C LYS A 731 5.55 -31.84 12.06
N SER A 732 4.47 -32.28 11.37
CA SER A 732 3.49 -33.18 11.98
C SER A 732 2.98 -32.71 13.34
N MET A 733 2.59 -31.43 13.40
CA MET A 733 2.23 -30.81 14.67
C MET A 733 0.73 -30.91 14.98
N ASP A 734 0.43 -31.09 16.26
CA ASP A 734 -0.91 -30.97 16.82
C ASP A 734 -1.06 -29.58 17.48
N VAL A 735 -2.21 -28.93 17.27
CA VAL A 735 -2.50 -27.67 17.95
C VAL A 735 -3.97 -27.60 18.36
N SER A 736 -4.22 -27.04 19.53
CA SER A 736 -5.55 -26.77 20.05
C SER A 736 -5.72 -25.29 20.30
N ILE A 737 -6.67 -24.65 19.60
CA ILE A 737 -6.94 -23.19 19.69
C ILE A 737 -8.29 -22.99 20.37
N PRO A 738 -8.35 -22.32 21.53
CA PRO A 738 -9.61 -22.14 22.27
C PRO A 738 -10.56 -21.23 21.51
N ARG A 739 -11.84 -21.63 21.44
CA ARG A 739 -12.90 -20.80 20.84
C ARG A 739 -13.33 -19.68 21.79
N GLY A 740 -13.82 -18.58 21.23
CA GLY A 740 -14.24 -17.41 22.01
C GLY A 740 -13.08 -16.69 22.71
N LYS A 741 -11.85 -16.91 22.27
CA LYS A 741 -10.64 -16.32 22.82
C LYS A 741 -9.84 -15.58 21.75
N PHE A 742 -8.97 -14.71 22.21
CA PHE A 742 -8.00 -14.02 21.41
C PHE A 742 -6.64 -14.72 21.52
N SER A 743 -6.28 -15.48 20.47
CA SER A 743 -5.02 -16.22 20.38
C SER A 743 -4.07 -15.52 19.42
N VAL A 744 -2.80 -15.34 19.82
CA VAL A 744 -1.75 -14.81 18.97
C VAL A 744 -0.79 -15.93 18.55
N ILE A 745 -0.49 -16.00 17.24
CA ILE A 745 0.55 -16.86 16.67
C ILE A 745 1.75 -16.00 16.35
N THR A 746 2.89 -16.27 16.95
CA THR A 746 4.14 -15.53 16.78
C THR A 746 5.30 -16.46 16.43
N GLY A 747 6.51 -15.92 16.29
CA GLY A 747 7.75 -16.64 15.98
C GLY A 747 8.56 -15.99 14.87
N VAL A 748 9.77 -16.49 14.61
CA VAL A 748 10.65 -15.95 13.58
C VAL A 748 10.05 -16.01 12.17
N SER A 749 10.52 -15.14 11.25
CA SER A 749 10.09 -15.19 9.85
C SER A 749 10.38 -16.57 9.24
N GLY A 750 9.43 -17.13 8.48
CA GLY A 750 9.56 -18.47 7.91
C GLY A 750 9.38 -19.65 8.89
N SER A 751 8.91 -19.41 10.12
CA SER A 751 8.64 -20.50 11.08
C SER A 751 7.36 -21.28 10.84
N GLY A 752 6.48 -20.87 9.91
CA GLY A 752 5.23 -21.55 9.57
C GLY A 752 3.95 -20.89 10.12
N LYS A 753 4.02 -19.69 10.70
CA LYS A 753 2.87 -18.95 11.26
C LYS A 753 1.73 -18.76 10.27
N SER A 754 2.04 -18.21 9.11
CA SER A 754 1.05 -17.96 8.06
C SER A 754 0.48 -19.26 7.51
N THR A 755 1.30 -20.31 7.42
CA THR A 755 0.85 -21.65 7.05
C THR A 755 -0.20 -22.17 8.03
N LEU A 756 0.03 -22.05 9.33
CA LEU A 756 -0.94 -22.48 10.34
C LEU A 756 -2.23 -21.64 10.30
N ALA A 757 -2.08 -20.29 10.26
CA ALA A 757 -3.21 -19.37 10.36
C ALA A 757 -4.05 -19.32 9.07
N PHE A 758 -3.40 -19.24 7.90
CA PHE A 758 -4.08 -19.02 6.62
C PHE A 758 -4.22 -20.30 5.80
N ASP A 759 -3.12 -21.03 5.54
CA ASP A 759 -3.18 -22.21 4.68
C ASP A 759 -3.98 -23.35 5.32
N ILE A 760 -3.96 -23.49 6.65
CA ILE A 760 -4.72 -24.51 7.35
C ILE A 760 -6.05 -23.95 7.88
N LEU A 761 -6.02 -23.08 8.89
CA LEU A 761 -7.24 -22.65 9.60
C LEU A 761 -8.21 -21.90 8.68
N PHE A 762 -7.73 -20.87 8.00
CA PHE A 762 -8.61 -20.06 7.15
C PHE A 762 -9.11 -20.86 5.95
N ASN A 763 -8.22 -21.54 5.22
CA ASN A 763 -8.60 -22.31 4.03
C ASN A 763 -9.53 -23.47 4.36
N GLU A 764 -9.31 -24.21 5.47
CA GLU A 764 -10.20 -25.29 5.89
C GLU A 764 -11.58 -24.77 6.33
N GLY A 765 -11.62 -23.63 7.03
CA GLY A 765 -12.88 -23.00 7.41
C GLY A 765 -13.68 -22.52 6.18
N GLN A 766 -13.01 -21.90 5.21
CA GLN A 766 -13.63 -21.51 3.93
C GLN A 766 -14.09 -22.72 3.14
N ARG A 767 -13.26 -23.76 3.03
CA ARG A 767 -13.58 -24.98 2.30
C ARG A 767 -14.88 -25.60 2.83
N ARG A 768 -15.01 -25.75 4.15
CA ARG A 768 -16.23 -26.30 4.78
C ARG A 768 -17.45 -25.45 4.55
N TYR A 769 -17.29 -24.10 4.60
CA TYR A 769 -18.39 -23.20 4.28
C TYR A 769 -18.83 -23.35 2.83
N LEU A 770 -17.87 -23.39 1.88
CA LEU A 770 -18.16 -23.54 0.45
C LEU A 770 -18.78 -24.91 0.13
N GLU A 771 -18.38 -25.99 0.82
CA GLU A 771 -19.00 -27.31 0.68
C GLU A 771 -20.46 -27.35 1.13
N SER A 772 -20.86 -26.47 2.05
CA SER A 772 -22.26 -26.32 2.48
C SER A 772 -23.15 -25.62 1.44
N LEU A 773 -22.55 -24.94 0.46
CA LEU A 773 -23.28 -24.23 -0.61
C LEU A 773 -23.81 -25.23 -1.67
N ASN A 774 -24.78 -24.77 -2.45
CA ASN A 774 -25.32 -25.56 -3.56
C ASN A 774 -24.30 -25.75 -4.70
N ALA A 775 -24.51 -26.75 -5.55
CA ALA A 775 -23.58 -27.12 -6.63
C ALA A 775 -23.26 -25.97 -7.60
N TYR A 776 -24.25 -25.09 -7.87
CA TYR A 776 -24.05 -23.94 -8.76
C TYR A 776 -23.10 -22.91 -8.13
N ALA A 777 -23.27 -22.55 -6.87
CA ALA A 777 -22.36 -21.65 -6.17
C ALA A 777 -20.94 -22.22 -6.08
N ARG A 778 -20.80 -23.53 -5.85
CA ARG A 778 -19.48 -24.23 -5.87
C ARG A 778 -18.77 -24.21 -7.21
N SER A 779 -19.51 -24.22 -8.33
CA SER A 779 -18.94 -24.15 -9.68
C SER A 779 -18.35 -22.77 -10.01
N ILE A 780 -18.83 -21.71 -9.34
CA ILE A 780 -18.35 -20.33 -9.54
C ILE A 780 -17.12 -20.03 -8.67
N VAL A 781 -17.10 -20.58 -7.44
CA VAL A 781 -16.03 -20.38 -6.49
C VAL A 781 -15.24 -21.69 -6.37
N GLN A 782 -14.02 -21.73 -6.93
CA GLN A 782 -13.14 -22.88 -6.76
C GLN A 782 -12.67 -22.92 -5.28
N PRO A 783 -12.94 -24.00 -4.55
CA PRO A 783 -12.45 -24.13 -3.18
C PRO A 783 -10.92 -24.25 -3.18
N ALA A 784 -10.28 -23.69 -2.16
CA ALA A 784 -8.86 -23.92 -1.90
C ALA A 784 -8.60 -25.44 -1.77
N GLY A 785 -7.39 -25.87 -2.13
CA GLY A 785 -6.96 -27.25 -1.95
C GLY A 785 -7.12 -27.69 -0.49
N ARG A 786 -7.30 -28.97 -0.26
CA ARG A 786 -7.31 -29.51 1.10
C ARG A 786 -5.90 -29.40 1.68
N PRO A 787 -5.71 -28.76 2.86
CA PRO A 787 -4.40 -28.68 3.48
C PRO A 787 -3.90 -30.08 3.92
N GLU A 788 -2.59 -30.23 4.00
CA GLU A 788 -1.94 -31.48 4.43
C GLU A 788 -2.06 -31.66 5.95
N VAL A 789 -3.26 -32.04 6.40
CA VAL A 789 -3.59 -32.33 7.79
C VAL A 789 -4.38 -33.62 7.86
N ASP A 790 -4.25 -34.39 8.96
CA ASP A 790 -5.07 -35.57 9.15
C ASP A 790 -6.52 -35.19 9.46
N ALA A 791 -6.73 -34.24 10.35
CA ALA A 791 -8.06 -33.74 10.70
C ALA A 791 -8.04 -32.35 11.30
N VAL A 792 -9.15 -31.62 11.11
CA VAL A 792 -9.45 -30.37 11.81
C VAL A 792 -10.85 -30.48 12.42
N TYR A 793 -10.96 -30.23 13.72
CA TYR A 793 -12.24 -30.32 14.46
C TYR A 793 -12.62 -28.95 15.02
N GLY A 794 -13.91 -28.70 15.18
CA GLY A 794 -14.43 -27.53 15.89
C GLY A 794 -14.29 -26.20 15.20
N ILE A 795 -13.93 -26.17 13.89
CA ILE A 795 -13.70 -24.92 13.14
C ILE A 795 -15.05 -24.25 12.84
N PRO A 796 -15.26 -22.99 13.25
CA PRO A 796 -16.45 -22.22 12.91
C PRO A 796 -16.30 -21.56 11.52
N PRO A 797 -17.33 -20.86 11.00
CA PRO A 797 -17.18 -19.99 9.82
C PRO A 797 -16.00 -19.04 9.99
N THR A 798 -15.21 -18.85 8.94
CA THR A 798 -13.96 -18.10 9.02
C THR A 798 -13.95 -16.87 8.11
N VAL A 799 -13.38 -15.79 8.62
CA VAL A 799 -13.14 -14.52 7.89
C VAL A 799 -11.68 -14.14 8.05
N ALA A 800 -10.99 -13.90 6.93
CA ALA A 800 -9.63 -13.37 6.97
C ALA A 800 -9.62 -11.85 6.79
N ILE A 801 -8.75 -11.18 7.55
CA ILE A 801 -8.44 -9.76 7.40
C ILE A 801 -6.96 -9.65 7.08
N GLU A 802 -6.65 -9.69 5.78
CA GLU A 802 -5.29 -9.63 5.24
C GLU A 802 -4.90 -8.19 4.85
N GLN A 803 -3.59 -7.97 4.74
CA GLN A 803 -3.00 -6.70 4.31
C GLN A 803 -3.16 -6.41 2.81
N ARG A 804 -3.75 -7.32 2.04
CA ARG A 804 -3.79 -7.19 0.59
C ARG A 804 -4.51 -5.93 0.19
N LEU A 805 -3.77 -5.03 -0.45
CA LEU A 805 -4.30 -3.92 -1.19
C LEU A 805 -5.22 -4.49 -2.27
N SER A 806 -6.53 -4.56 -2.01
CA SER A 806 -7.45 -4.73 -3.11
C SER A 806 -7.17 -3.54 -4.03
N ARG A 807 -6.67 -3.79 -5.23
CA ARG A 807 -6.50 -2.76 -6.25
C ARG A 807 -7.87 -2.29 -6.67
N GLY A 808 -8.54 -1.60 -5.76
CA GLY A 808 -9.85 -1.00 -5.99
C GLY A 808 -9.79 -0.18 -7.27
N GLY A 809 -10.82 -0.28 -8.09
CA GLY A 809 -10.92 0.49 -9.31
C GLY A 809 -10.76 1.99 -9.02
N ARG A 810 -10.46 2.80 -10.03
CA ARG A 810 -10.27 4.27 -9.91
C ARG A 810 -11.44 5.01 -9.26
N LYS A 811 -12.61 4.38 -9.17
CA LYS A 811 -13.83 4.92 -8.56
C LYS A 811 -13.98 4.51 -7.09
N SER A 812 -13.16 3.56 -6.61
CA SER A 812 -13.19 3.10 -5.23
C SER A 812 -12.59 4.16 -4.31
N THR A 813 -13.31 4.50 -3.26
CA THR A 813 -12.93 5.46 -2.22
C THR A 813 -13.19 4.86 -0.85
N VAL A 814 -12.65 5.48 0.20
CA VAL A 814 -12.94 5.10 1.59
C VAL A 814 -14.45 5.01 1.81
N GLY A 815 -15.22 6.00 1.35
CA GLY A 815 -16.67 6.00 1.49
C GLY A 815 -17.37 4.81 0.82
N THR A 816 -16.88 4.33 -0.34
CA THR A 816 -17.45 3.16 -1.02
C THR A 816 -17.00 1.84 -0.40
N THR A 817 -15.78 1.77 0.11
CA THR A 817 -15.23 0.56 0.75
C THR A 817 -15.85 0.31 2.12
N THR A 818 -16.13 1.38 2.86
CA THR A 818 -16.80 1.34 4.18
C THR A 818 -18.33 1.28 4.08
N GLU A 819 -18.87 1.30 2.87
CA GLU A 819 -20.34 1.39 2.57
C GLU A 819 -21.03 2.66 3.08
N VAL A 820 -20.37 3.54 3.79
CA VAL A 820 -20.94 4.81 4.30
C VAL A 820 -21.56 5.62 3.16
N TRP A 821 -20.94 5.59 1.97
CA TRP A 821 -21.46 6.25 0.77
C TRP A 821 -22.89 5.85 0.40
N HIS A 822 -23.25 4.57 0.57
CA HIS A 822 -24.60 4.07 0.24
C HIS A 822 -25.65 4.67 1.18
N PHE A 823 -25.35 4.72 2.47
CA PHE A 823 -26.24 5.30 3.48
C PHE A 823 -26.35 6.82 3.31
N LEU A 824 -25.23 7.51 3.02
CA LEU A 824 -25.27 8.95 2.72
C LEU A 824 -26.18 9.27 1.53
N ARG A 825 -26.09 8.54 0.45
CA ARG A 825 -26.95 8.75 -0.73
C ARG A 825 -28.43 8.61 -0.39
N LEU A 826 -28.81 7.59 0.38
CA LEU A 826 -30.18 7.39 0.83
C LEU A 826 -30.65 8.55 1.71
N LEU A 827 -29.80 9.01 2.61
CA LEU A 827 -30.10 10.15 3.48
C LEU A 827 -30.36 11.43 2.66
N TRP A 828 -29.54 11.68 1.61
CA TRP A 828 -29.72 12.86 0.72
C TRP A 828 -31.04 12.82 -0.06
N VAL A 829 -31.48 11.66 -0.49
CA VAL A 829 -32.77 11.49 -1.15
C VAL A 829 -33.95 11.81 -0.22
N LYS A 830 -33.78 11.51 1.07
CA LYS A 830 -34.86 11.69 2.08
C LYS A 830 -34.89 13.08 2.70
N LEU A 831 -33.75 13.64 3.05
CA LEU A 831 -33.67 14.88 3.84
C LEU A 831 -33.05 16.06 3.07
N GLY A 832 -32.42 15.82 1.94
CA GLY A 832 -31.75 16.86 1.21
C GLY A 832 -32.73 17.95 0.75
N LEU A 833 -32.38 19.21 1.00
CA LEU A 833 -33.10 20.36 0.44
C LEU A 833 -32.34 20.85 -0.79
N GLN A 834 -33.04 20.88 -1.93
CA GLN A 834 -32.47 21.39 -3.16
C GLN A 834 -32.45 22.91 -3.17
N HIS A 835 -31.40 23.48 -3.73
CA HIS A 835 -31.23 24.92 -3.92
C HIS A 835 -31.21 25.24 -5.44
N CYS A 836 -31.80 26.40 -5.80
CA CYS A 836 -31.83 26.86 -7.17
C CYS A 836 -30.42 27.18 -7.70
N ALA A 837 -30.08 26.68 -8.89
CA ALA A 837 -28.76 26.91 -9.49
C ALA A 837 -28.48 28.38 -9.84
N LYS A 838 -29.49 29.23 -9.94
CA LYS A 838 -29.33 30.65 -10.31
C LYS A 838 -29.08 31.54 -9.08
N ASP A 839 -29.90 31.42 -8.05
CA ASP A 839 -29.93 32.37 -6.92
C ASP A 839 -29.73 31.72 -5.54
N GLY A 840 -29.67 30.39 -5.46
CA GLY A 840 -29.52 29.67 -4.20
C GLY A 840 -30.78 29.55 -3.35
N SER A 841 -31.95 30.02 -3.83
CA SER A 841 -33.20 29.89 -3.09
C SER A 841 -33.59 28.41 -2.91
N PRO A 842 -34.25 28.04 -1.77
CA PRO A 842 -34.67 26.66 -1.53
C PRO A 842 -35.80 26.25 -2.48
N VAL A 843 -35.62 25.10 -3.14
CA VAL A 843 -36.63 24.50 -4.03
C VAL A 843 -37.40 23.46 -3.24
N ARG A 844 -38.69 23.67 -3.08
CA ARG A 844 -39.64 22.76 -2.39
C ARG A 844 -40.65 22.22 -3.36
N PRO A 845 -41.12 21.00 -3.19
CA PRO A 845 -42.24 20.50 -3.98
C PRO A 845 -43.49 21.37 -3.72
N GLN A 846 -44.17 21.72 -4.77
CA GLN A 846 -45.43 22.47 -4.71
C GLN A 846 -46.54 21.57 -5.14
N SER A 847 -47.74 21.72 -4.52
CA SER A 847 -48.94 21.07 -4.99
C SER A 847 -49.50 21.79 -6.25
N ALA A 848 -50.31 21.08 -7.05
CA ALA A 848 -50.96 21.66 -8.22
C ALA A 848 -51.80 22.88 -7.85
N GLU A 849 -52.48 22.85 -6.71
CA GLU A 849 -53.29 23.95 -6.15
C GLU A 849 -52.39 25.15 -5.76
N SER A 850 -51.25 24.92 -5.16
CA SER A 850 -50.29 25.97 -4.82
C SER A 850 -49.73 26.65 -6.06
N ILE A 851 -49.36 25.87 -7.09
CA ILE A 851 -48.90 26.38 -8.39
C ILE A 851 -50.02 27.21 -9.07
N ALA A 852 -51.25 26.69 -9.11
CA ALA A 852 -52.41 27.39 -9.69
C ALA A 852 -52.67 28.70 -8.95
N ALA A 853 -52.66 28.70 -7.62
CA ALA A 853 -52.85 29.88 -6.81
C ALA A 853 -51.76 30.95 -7.06
N GLN A 854 -50.49 30.50 -7.21
CA GLN A 854 -49.41 31.39 -7.53
C GLN A 854 -49.56 32.01 -8.94
N LEU A 855 -49.84 31.19 -9.96
CA LEU A 855 -50.06 31.65 -11.33
C LEU A 855 -51.22 32.65 -11.42
N LEU A 856 -52.33 32.37 -10.74
CA LEU A 856 -53.48 33.27 -10.68
C LEU A 856 -53.16 34.61 -10.01
N ARG A 857 -52.33 34.58 -8.98
CA ARG A 857 -51.89 35.82 -8.29
C ARG A 857 -50.93 36.62 -9.14
N ASP A 858 -49.85 35.95 -9.69
CA ASP A 858 -48.76 36.66 -10.35
C ASP A 858 -49.12 37.10 -11.78
N HIS A 859 -50.10 36.47 -12.42
CA HIS A 859 -50.54 36.74 -13.77
C HIS A 859 -52.03 37.14 -13.88
N LYS A 860 -52.56 37.75 -12.82
CA LYS A 860 -53.96 38.20 -12.78
C LYS A 860 -54.26 39.15 -13.96
N GLY A 861 -55.24 38.76 -14.79
CA GLY A 861 -55.69 39.55 -15.96
C GLY A 861 -54.82 39.34 -17.21
N GLN A 862 -53.86 38.46 -17.21
CA GLN A 862 -53.06 38.10 -18.36
C GLN A 862 -53.50 36.76 -18.98
N HIS A 863 -53.29 36.63 -20.31
CA HIS A 863 -53.45 35.33 -20.98
C HIS A 863 -52.22 34.48 -20.75
N VAL A 864 -52.36 33.36 -20.05
CA VAL A 864 -51.26 32.44 -19.69
C VAL A 864 -51.48 31.11 -20.41
N GLY A 865 -50.44 30.63 -21.10
CA GLY A 865 -50.39 29.31 -21.69
C GLY A 865 -49.54 28.35 -20.86
N LEU A 866 -50.12 27.20 -20.47
CA LEU A 866 -49.36 26.12 -19.82
C LEU A 866 -48.81 25.19 -20.91
N LEU A 867 -47.47 25.09 -21.00
CA LEU A 867 -46.79 24.25 -21.97
C LEU A 867 -46.06 23.11 -21.24
N ALA A 868 -46.34 21.87 -21.69
CA ALA A 868 -45.60 20.69 -21.21
C ALA A 868 -44.75 20.12 -22.37
N PRO A 869 -43.42 19.92 -22.14
CA PRO A 869 -42.59 19.30 -23.16
C PRO A 869 -42.99 17.82 -23.34
N LEU A 870 -43.46 17.45 -24.52
CA LEU A 870 -43.80 16.05 -24.84
C LEU A 870 -42.54 15.20 -25.13
N VAL A 871 -41.48 15.82 -25.63
CA VAL A 871 -40.21 15.16 -25.92
C VAL A 871 -39.05 16.05 -25.47
N VAL A 872 -38.11 15.51 -24.70
CA VAL A 872 -36.91 16.20 -24.23
C VAL A 872 -35.67 15.42 -24.65
N ALA A 873 -34.80 16.02 -25.47
CA ALA A 873 -33.50 15.53 -25.87
C ALA A 873 -33.46 14.09 -26.43
N ARG A 874 -34.48 13.62 -27.10
CA ARG A 874 -34.54 12.32 -27.77
C ARG A 874 -34.52 12.50 -29.30
N LYS A 875 -33.67 11.67 -29.97
CA LYS A 875 -33.68 11.59 -31.44
C LYS A 875 -34.86 10.69 -31.90
N GLY A 876 -35.63 11.13 -32.85
CA GLY A 876 -36.74 10.35 -33.40
C GLY A 876 -37.61 11.14 -34.38
N VAL A 877 -38.55 10.47 -35.06
CA VAL A 877 -39.61 11.08 -35.89
C VAL A 877 -40.85 11.17 -35.03
N TYR A 878 -41.32 12.38 -34.78
CA TYR A 878 -42.41 12.67 -33.82
C TYR A 878 -43.72 13.12 -34.49
N THR A 879 -43.93 12.81 -35.78
CA THR A 879 -45.12 13.22 -36.56
C THR A 879 -46.41 12.71 -35.95
N ASP A 880 -46.46 11.49 -35.46
CA ASP A 880 -47.65 10.92 -34.85
C ASP A 880 -47.93 11.51 -33.45
N LEU A 881 -46.87 11.83 -32.69
CA LEU A 881 -47.00 12.53 -31.41
C LEU A 881 -47.52 13.95 -31.62
N ALA A 882 -47.05 14.64 -32.68
CA ALA A 882 -47.56 15.97 -33.06
C ALA A 882 -49.03 15.94 -33.50
N LYS A 883 -49.43 14.94 -34.29
CA LYS A 883 -50.86 14.72 -34.66
C LYS A 883 -51.72 14.46 -33.43
N TRP A 884 -51.22 13.61 -32.52
CA TRP A 884 -51.91 13.30 -31.28
C TRP A 884 -52.07 14.54 -30.37
N ALA A 885 -51.02 15.35 -30.23
CA ALA A 885 -51.06 16.60 -29.47
C ALA A 885 -52.03 17.62 -30.09
N LYS A 886 -52.00 17.79 -31.43
CA LYS A 886 -52.91 18.69 -32.15
C LYS A 886 -54.35 18.31 -32.01
N ALA A 887 -54.70 17.04 -31.92
CA ALA A 887 -56.06 16.53 -31.75
C ALA A 887 -56.67 16.80 -30.36
N ARG A 888 -55.78 17.11 -29.35
CA ARG A 888 -56.19 17.37 -27.97
C ARG A 888 -56.08 18.85 -27.54
N GLY A 889 -55.80 19.77 -28.41
CA GLY A 889 -55.67 21.19 -28.18
C GLY A 889 -54.20 21.55 -28.10
#